data_a517b2775f76f6612809d035174a3a10
#
_entry.id   a517b2775f76f6612809d035174a3a10
#
_cell.length_a   1.000
_cell.length_b   1.000
_cell.length_c   1.000
_cell.angle_alpha   90.00
_cell.angle_beta   90.00
_cell.angle_gamma   90.00
#
_symmetry.space_group_name_H-M   'P 1'
#
loop_
_entity.id
_entity.type
_entity.pdbx_description
1 polymer ?
#
loop_
_entity_poly.entity_id
_entity_poly.type
_entity_poly.pdbx_seq_one_letter_code
_entity_poly.pdbx_strand_id
1 'polypeptide(L)'
;MEKRELFNWKRCIYLLLAALLPALGGYAQKMTVKGVVVDATNEPIIGANVVEKGTTNGIITDLDGNFTLSVERGATLVFSFIGYQSQELPASAQPMRVMLKEDTELLDEVVVIGYGSVKKDDATGSVTAIKPDKMNRGLTTSAQDLMTGKIAGVNVVSSGGSPGGGSTIRIRGGSSLNANNDPLIVIDGLAMDNDGVKGLSNPLAMVNPNDIETFTVLKDASATAIYGSRASNGVIIITTKKGSIEGGKARLRVAYDGNVSMSNVKNTLDMMDADTYRARIRSQYGEESNAYKALGTANTDWQKEIYRTALSTDHNVSVFGGLGTMPFRMSVGYTNQNGILKTSSFNRYTASLNLSPSFLGGMLKMNGNLKGMYAESRFADVGAVGAATQMDPTHSVRDAGETYQKYFGGFFQWTNDGKSLNDPTWLLTNNSLAPANPVSLLEMKDDRAKSQSLVGNIEVDYKFHFLPDLRFHANGGMDLSSGKQTTDVDPRSFSNNYYGSYGYEKIDKYNLSFNSYFQYMKSVGVHSFDAMVGYEWQHFHRKGHNRYAGLYPQTNAVNPGKEYSPSSKEWASENFLVSFFGRLNYTLADKYLFTATVRRDGSSRFHKDHRWGTFPSFAFGWKMKEEGFLKDVDALSDMKLRLGYGVSQVSKILVLTTPILPLIRPARTTLTIR
;
A
#
# COMPACT_ATOMS: atom_id res chain seq x y z
N MET A 1 48.21 40.51 -74.72
CA MET A 1 46.92 40.11 -75.34
C MET A 1 46.46 38.84 -74.75
N GLU A 2 45.61 38.95 -73.75
CA GLU A 2 45.07 37.80 -73.00
C GLU A 2 43.77 37.28 -73.62
N LYS A 3 43.74 36.01 -73.91
CA LYS A 3 42.51 35.32 -74.26
C LYS A 3 41.83 34.86 -72.96
N ARG A 4 40.71 35.47 -72.59
CA ARG A 4 39.79 34.97 -71.54
C ARG A 4 39.13 33.69 -72.06
N GLU A 5 39.34 32.56 -71.40
CA GLU A 5 38.53 31.37 -71.59
C GLU A 5 37.18 31.59 -70.88
N LEU A 6 36.12 31.56 -71.70
CA LEU A 6 34.74 31.57 -71.25
C LEU A 6 34.37 30.19 -70.64
N PHE A 7 34.22 30.19 -69.34
CA PHE A 7 33.72 29.04 -68.57
C PHE A 7 32.35 28.59 -69.09
N ASN A 8 32.28 27.42 -69.67
CA ASN A 8 31.11 26.95 -70.42
C ASN A 8 30.03 26.40 -69.44
N TRP A 9 29.22 27.26 -68.89
CA TRP A 9 28.21 27.00 -67.87
C TRP A 9 27.17 25.94 -68.35
N LYS A 10 26.95 25.79 -69.60
CA LYS A 10 26.06 24.79 -70.18
C LYS A 10 26.56 23.34 -69.91
N ARG A 11 27.89 23.09 -69.94
CA ARG A 11 28.46 21.78 -69.63
C ARG A 11 28.33 21.40 -68.15
N CYS A 12 28.43 22.35 -67.26
CA CYS A 12 28.24 22.12 -65.83
C CYS A 12 26.75 21.80 -65.50
N ILE A 13 25.79 22.45 -66.18
CA ILE A 13 24.34 22.17 -66.01
C ILE A 13 24.00 20.77 -66.53
N TYR A 14 24.59 20.32 -67.64
CA TYR A 14 24.34 18.95 -68.11
C TYR A 14 24.98 17.85 -67.24
N LEU A 15 26.13 18.15 -66.63
CA LEU A 15 26.74 17.20 -65.67
C LEU A 15 25.99 17.19 -64.33
N LEU A 16 25.44 18.31 -63.90
CA LEU A 16 24.59 18.36 -62.70
C LEU A 16 23.23 17.70 -62.92
N LEU A 17 22.64 17.83 -64.12
CA LEU A 17 21.42 17.13 -64.50
C LEU A 17 21.67 15.62 -64.70
N ALA A 18 22.80 15.18 -65.20
CA ALA A 18 23.17 13.78 -65.33
C ALA A 18 23.51 13.11 -63.98
N ALA A 19 23.98 13.89 -62.97
CA ALA A 19 24.22 13.41 -61.60
C ALA A 19 22.96 13.31 -60.76
N LEU A 20 21.85 13.99 -61.17
CA LEU A 20 20.53 13.96 -60.49
C LEU A 20 19.63 12.84 -60.99
N LEU A 21 19.95 12.23 -62.14
CA LEU A 21 19.13 11.14 -62.71
C LEU A 21 19.19 9.79 -61.94
N PRO A 22 20.21 9.40 -61.19
CA PRO A 22 20.12 8.18 -60.36
C PRO A 22 19.38 8.36 -59.04
N ALA A 23 19.03 9.59 -58.64
CA ALA A 23 18.32 9.85 -57.36
C ALA A 23 16.77 9.67 -57.46
N LEU A 24 16.22 9.38 -58.63
CA LEU A 24 14.79 9.23 -58.86
C LEU A 24 14.33 7.74 -59.08
N GLY A 25 15.20 6.75 -58.77
CA GLY A 25 14.95 5.35 -59.06
C GLY A 25 14.72 4.39 -57.90
N GLY A 26 14.48 4.89 -56.69
CA GLY A 26 14.25 4.05 -55.53
C GLY A 26 12.82 4.07 -55.02
N TYR A 27 11.79 3.81 -55.86
CA TYR A 27 10.50 3.39 -55.35
C TYR A 27 10.64 1.99 -54.81
N ALA A 28 10.82 1.85 -53.48
CA ALA A 28 10.71 0.58 -52.79
C ALA A 28 9.32 -0.01 -53.12
N GLN A 29 9.28 -1.11 -53.84
CA GLN A 29 8.05 -1.81 -54.17
C GLN A 29 7.44 -2.32 -52.88
N LYS A 30 6.32 -1.73 -52.44
CA LYS A 30 5.52 -2.21 -51.33
C LYS A 30 4.92 -3.57 -51.64
N MET A 31 4.98 -4.47 -50.72
CA MET A 31 4.40 -5.81 -50.77
C MET A 31 3.35 -5.93 -49.65
N THR A 32 2.18 -6.47 -50.02
CA THR A 32 1.14 -6.74 -49.01
C THR A 32 1.36 -8.15 -48.45
N VAL A 33 1.63 -8.22 -47.15
CA VAL A 33 1.79 -9.47 -46.40
C VAL A 33 0.46 -9.76 -45.69
N LYS A 34 0.01 -11.01 -45.77
CA LYS A 34 -1.17 -11.51 -45.07
C LYS A 34 -0.80 -12.73 -44.25
N GLY A 35 -1.50 -12.97 -43.15
CA GLY A 35 -1.26 -14.18 -42.35
C GLY A 35 -2.15 -14.25 -41.13
N VAL A 36 -1.93 -15.28 -40.33
CA VAL A 36 -2.59 -15.54 -39.06
C VAL A 36 -1.55 -15.76 -37.99
N VAL A 37 -1.78 -15.19 -36.81
CA VAL A 37 -0.98 -15.41 -35.60
C VAL A 37 -1.75 -16.33 -34.68
N VAL A 38 -1.12 -17.44 -34.28
CA VAL A 38 -1.72 -18.47 -33.42
C VAL A 38 -0.79 -18.79 -32.25
N ASP A 39 -1.32 -19.42 -31.21
CA ASP A 39 -0.55 -19.97 -30.11
C ASP A 39 -0.08 -21.43 -30.38
N ALA A 40 0.56 -22.05 -29.38
CA ALA A 40 1.01 -23.44 -29.46
C ALA A 40 -0.12 -24.48 -29.57
N THR A 41 -1.36 -24.10 -29.17
CA THR A 41 -2.56 -24.96 -29.28
C THR A 41 -3.34 -24.73 -30.57
N ASN A 42 -2.80 -23.86 -31.46
CA ASN A 42 -3.43 -23.42 -32.70
C ASN A 42 -4.64 -22.48 -32.53
N GLU A 43 -4.84 -21.92 -31.34
CA GLU A 43 -5.87 -20.90 -31.13
C GLU A 43 -5.38 -19.54 -31.66
N PRO A 44 -6.26 -18.75 -32.32
CA PRO A 44 -5.89 -17.44 -32.85
C PRO A 44 -5.58 -16.44 -31.72
N ILE A 45 -4.48 -15.70 -31.86
CA ILE A 45 -4.09 -14.66 -30.92
C ILE A 45 -4.69 -13.33 -31.40
N ILE A 46 -5.70 -12.84 -30.68
CA ILE A 46 -6.39 -11.57 -30.93
C ILE A 46 -5.57 -10.41 -30.41
N GLY A 47 -5.35 -9.36 -31.20
CA GLY A 47 -4.63 -8.16 -30.75
C GLY A 47 -3.11 -8.28 -30.71
N ALA A 48 -2.52 -9.32 -31.34
CA ALA A 48 -1.08 -9.41 -31.49
C ALA A 48 -0.54 -8.28 -32.37
N ASN A 49 0.57 -7.65 -31.98
CA ASN A 49 1.22 -6.61 -32.76
C ASN A 49 2.04 -7.23 -33.88
N VAL A 50 1.86 -6.74 -35.09
CA VAL A 50 2.67 -7.07 -36.28
C VAL A 50 3.28 -5.78 -36.80
N VAL A 51 4.57 -5.60 -36.65
CA VAL A 51 5.27 -4.32 -36.95
C VAL A 51 6.43 -4.58 -37.89
N GLU A 52 6.62 -3.74 -38.90
CA GLU A 52 7.80 -3.71 -39.73
C GLU A 52 9.01 -3.21 -38.94
N LYS A 53 10.05 -4.05 -38.82
CA LYS A 53 11.21 -3.78 -37.97
C LYS A 53 11.87 -2.45 -38.31
N GLY A 54 12.08 -1.62 -37.29
CA GLY A 54 12.72 -0.32 -37.41
C GLY A 54 11.83 0.82 -37.90
N THR A 55 10.51 0.57 -38.12
CA THR A 55 9.54 1.56 -38.54
C THR A 55 8.38 1.65 -37.54
N THR A 56 7.47 2.60 -37.78
CA THR A 56 6.18 2.71 -37.07
C THR A 56 5.03 2.06 -37.85
N ASN A 57 5.34 1.39 -38.97
CA ASN A 57 4.35 0.72 -39.80
C ASN A 57 3.94 -0.61 -39.15
N GLY A 58 2.73 -0.74 -38.69
CA GLY A 58 2.27 -1.95 -38.01
C GLY A 58 0.74 -2.02 -37.91
N ILE A 59 0.24 -3.20 -37.58
CA ILE A 59 -1.14 -3.51 -37.38
C ILE A 59 -1.31 -4.49 -36.22
N ILE A 60 -2.50 -4.58 -35.64
CA ILE A 60 -2.88 -5.61 -34.69
C ILE A 60 -3.73 -6.67 -35.38
N THR A 61 -3.66 -7.92 -34.92
CA THR A 61 -4.49 -9.02 -35.44
C THR A 61 -5.95 -8.85 -35.04
N ASP A 62 -6.86 -9.30 -35.91
CA ASP A 62 -8.31 -9.31 -35.70
C ASP A 62 -8.78 -10.45 -34.77
N LEU A 63 -10.12 -10.65 -34.67
CA LEU A 63 -10.72 -11.67 -33.80
C LEU A 63 -10.37 -13.12 -34.19
N ASP A 64 -9.96 -13.35 -35.42
CA ASP A 64 -9.55 -14.64 -35.95
C ASP A 64 -8.02 -14.75 -36.05
N GLY A 65 -7.29 -13.79 -35.43
CA GLY A 65 -5.82 -13.73 -35.42
C GLY A 65 -5.20 -13.28 -36.75
N ASN A 66 -6.01 -12.84 -37.76
CA ASN A 66 -5.48 -12.47 -39.05
C ASN A 66 -4.90 -11.06 -39.05
N PHE A 67 -3.91 -10.85 -39.93
CA PHE A 67 -3.33 -9.54 -40.20
C PHE A 67 -3.11 -9.32 -41.70
N THR A 68 -3.15 -8.06 -42.12
CA THR A 68 -2.78 -7.63 -43.48
C THR A 68 -1.99 -6.33 -43.37
N LEU A 69 -0.70 -6.35 -43.72
CA LEU A 69 0.22 -5.21 -43.60
C LEU A 69 0.96 -4.98 -44.91
N SER A 70 1.01 -3.72 -45.36
CA SER A 70 1.80 -3.32 -46.54
C SER A 70 3.19 -2.87 -46.08
N VAL A 71 4.25 -3.58 -46.51
CA VAL A 71 5.63 -3.39 -46.09
C VAL A 71 6.56 -3.27 -47.26
N GLU A 72 7.79 -2.83 -47.02
CA GLU A 72 8.81 -2.81 -48.06
C GLU A 72 9.26 -4.25 -48.44
N ARG A 73 9.58 -4.48 -49.68
CA ARG A 73 10.02 -5.79 -50.16
C ARG A 73 11.37 -6.14 -49.51
N GLY A 74 11.39 -7.27 -48.78
CA GLY A 74 12.56 -7.71 -47.99
C GLY A 74 12.58 -7.22 -46.55
N ALA A 75 11.50 -6.55 -46.09
CA ALA A 75 11.35 -6.16 -44.70
C ALA A 75 11.28 -7.36 -43.75
N THR A 76 11.65 -7.17 -42.50
CA THR A 76 11.43 -8.13 -41.41
C THR A 76 10.25 -7.68 -40.60
N LEU A 77 9.33 -8.59 -40.31
CA LEU A 77 8.19 -8.37 -39.44
C LEU A 77 8.49 -8.85 -38.02
N VAL A 78 8.13 -8.06 -37.03
CA VAL A 78 8.20 -8.39 -35.61
C VAL A 78 6.77 -8.69 -35.13
N PHE A 79 6.55 -9.90 -34.65
CA PHE A 79 5.30 -10.36 -34.07
C PHE A 79 5.46 -10.36 -32.55
N SER A 80 4.59 -9.70 -31.83
CA SER A 80 4.64 -9.65 -30.36
C SER A 80 3.24 -9.59 -29.76
N PHE A 81 3.08 -10.29 -28.62
CA PHE A 81 1.87 -10.26 -27.81
C PHE A 81 2.23 -10.43 -26.33
N ILE A 82 1.42 -9.89 -25.45
CA ILE A 82 1.68 -9.96 -23.99
C ILE A 82 1.62 -11.43 -23.54
N GLY A 83 2.69 -11.92 -22.91
CA GLY A 83 2.81 -13.31 -22.47
C GLY A 83 3.36 -14.28 -23.51
N TYR A 84 3.83 -13.78 -24.66
CA TYR A 84 4.44 -14.58 -25.72
C TYR A 84 5.82 -14.06 -26.12
N GLN A 85 6.70 -14.95 -26.53
CA GLN A 85 8.02 -14.60 -27.07
C GLN A 85 7.87 -13.87 -28.40
N SER A 86 8.51 -12.71 -28.52
CA SER A 86 8.52 -11.96 -29.77
C SER A 86 9.27 -12.75 -30.84
N GLN A 87 8.71 -12.84 -32.04
CA GLN A 87 9.29 -13.56 -33.18
C GLN A 87 9.55 -12.60 -34.34
N GLU A 88 10.73 -12.71 -34.96
CA GLU A 88 11.09 -11.95 -36.16
C GLU A 88 11.08 -12.87 -37.35
N LEU A 89 10.34 -12.52 -38.40
CA LEU A 89 10.29 -13.29 -39.64
C LEU A 89 10.40 -12.36 -40.84
N PRO A 90 11.08 -12.79 -41.93
CA PRO A 90 11.10 -12.03 -43.18
C PRO A 90 9.69 -11.97 -43.81
N ALA A 91 9.34 -10.82 -44.33
CA ALA A 91 8.05 -10.60 -44.99
C ALA A 91 7.94 -11.50 -46.25
N SER A 92 6.81 -12.22 -46.33
CA SER A 92 6.54 -13.14 -47.44
C SER A 92 5.27 -12.71 -48.21
N ALA A 93 5.29 -12.88 -49.54
CA ALA A 93 4.11 -12.68 -50.38
C ALA A 93 3.08 -13.82 -50.21
N GLN A 94 3.52 -14.98 -49.69
CA GLN A 94 2.61 -16.10 -49.37
C GLN A 94 1.95 -15.86 -47.99
N PRO A 95 0.75 -16.34 -47.75
CA PRO A 95 0.10 -16.22 -46.44
C PRO A 95 0.99 -16.84 -45.33
N MET A 96 1.30 -16.04 -44.32
CA MET A 96 2.14 -16.45 -43.21
C MET A 96 1.29 -17.03 -42.08
N ARG A 97 1.71 -18.18 -41.53
CA ARG A 97 1.18 -18.70 -40.27
C ARG A 97 2.29 -18.57 -39.22
N VAL A 98 2.06 -17.72 -38.27
CA VAL A 98 3.04 -17.39 -37.22
C VAL A 98 2.56 -17.98 -35.90
N MET A 99 3.33 -18.92 -35.35
CA MET A 99 3.03 -19.53 -34.06
C MET A 99 3.90 -18.86 -33.01
N LEU A 100 3.29 -18.07 -32.15
CA LEU A 100 3.98 -17.51 -30.98
C LEU A 100 4.01 -18.55 -29.89
N LYS A 101 5.18 -18.75 -29.31
CA LYS A 101 5.34 -19.58 -28.11
C LYS A 101 5.07 -18.73 -26.89
N GLU A 102 4.36 -19.28 -25.91
CA GLU A 102 4.23 -18.64 -24.61
C GLU A 102 5.62 -18.30 -24.08
N ASP A 103 5.75 -17.10 -23.55
CA ASP A 103 6.97 -16.68 -22.90
C ASP A 103 7.03 -17.35 -21.53
N THR A 104 7.47 -18.61 -21.55
CA THR A 104 7.75 -19.40 -20.34
C THR A 104 9.11 -19.06 -19.74
N GLU A 105 9.89 -18.17 -20.33
CA GLU A 105 10.95 -17.50 -19.61
C GLU A 105 10.27 -16.66 -18.54
N LEU A 106 10.04 -17.28 -17.38
CA LEU A 106 9.94 -16.59 -16.09
C LEU A 106 11.17 -15.69 -16.07
N LEU A 107 10.99 -14.41 -16.43
CA LEU A 107 11.94 -13.38 -16.05
C LEU A 107 12.22 -13.66 -14.59
N ASP A 108 13.46 -14.03 -14.25
CA ASP A 108 13.88 -14.34 -12.90
C ASP A 108 13.28 -13.30 -11.95
N GLU A 109 12.19 -13.64 -11.28
CA GLU A 109 11.48 -12.70 -10.42
C GLU A 109 12.41 -12.34 -9.26
N VAL A 110 12.98 -11.15 -9.35
CA VAL A 110 13.89 -10.63 -8.33
C VAL A 110 13.05 -10.11 -7.17
N VAL A 111 13.31 -10.63 -5.98
CA VAL A 111 12.64 -10.20 -4.75
C VAL A 111 13.59 -9.42 -3.86
N VAL A 112 13.10 -8.34 -3.26
CA VAL A 112 13.85 -7.56 -2.29
C VAL A 112 13.87 -8.32 -0.97
N ILE A 113 15.06 -8.54 -0.40
CA ILE A 113 15.26 -9.27 0.86
C ILE A 113 16.02 -8.42 1.88
N GLY A 114 15.41 -7.38 2.39
CA GLY A 114 16.09 -6.45 3.28
C GLY A 114 17.07 -5.56 2.53
N TYR A 115 18.34 -5.60 2.88
CA TYR A 115 19.41 -4.89 2.17
C TYR A 115 19.87 -5.72 0.96
N GLY A 116 19.34 -5.39 -0.23
CA GLY A 116 19.63 -6.08 -1.49
C GLY A 116 18.45 -6.88 -2.05
N SER A 117 18.71 -7.56 -3.14
CA SER A 117 17.72 -8.36 -3.86
C SER A 117 18.32 -9.70 -4.27
N VAL A 118 17.49 -10.74 -4.33
CA VAL A 118 17.87 -12.08 -4.81
C VAL A 118 16.84 -12.55 -5.82
N LYS A 119 17.23 -13.51 -6.66
CA LYS A 119 16.25 -14.24 -7.45
C LYS A 119 15.27 -14.94 -6.51
N LYS A 120 14.00 -14.94 -6.83
CA LYS A 120 12.94 -15.57 -6.00
C LYS A 120 13.26 -17.03 -5.70
N ASP A 121 13.80 -17.72 -6.72
CA ASP A 121 14.18 -19.13 -6.62
C ASP A 121 15.43 -19.36 -5.76
N ASP A 122 16.23 -18.34 -5.52
CA ASP A 122 17.40 -18.41 -4.64
C ASP A 122 17.08 -17.97 -3.20
N ALA A 123 15.90 -17.44 -2.96
CA ALA A 123 15.50 -17.06 -1.59
C ALA A 123 15.45 -18.28 -0.67
N THR A 124 16.24 -18.28 0.40
CA THR A 124 16.25 -19.32 1.43
C THR A 124 15.12 -19.16 2.43
N GLY A 125 14.62 -17.93 2.61
CA GLY A 125 13.50 -17.60 3.48
C GLY A 125 12.14 -17.66 2.79
N SER A 126 11.04 -17.59 3.60
CA SER A 126 9.67 -17.50 3.08
C SER A 126 9.36 -16.07 2.66
N VAL A 127 9.61 -15.77 1.40
CA VAL A 127 9.36 -14.48 0.76
C VAL A 127 8.22 -14.61 -0.24
N THR A 128 7.30 -13.64 -0.23
CA THR A 128 6.23 -13.57 -1.24
C THR A 128 6.22 -12.16 -1.80
N ALA A 129 6.39 -12.03 -3.11
CA ALA A 129 6.22 -10.79 -3.85
C ALA A 129 4.91 -10.81 -4.63
N ILE A 130 4.20 -9.68 -4.67
CA ILE A 130 2.96 -9.50 -5.43
C ILE A 130 3.06 -8.21 -6.22
N LYS A 131 2.74 -8.29 -7.52
CA LYS A 131 2.64 -7.15 -8.42
C LYS A 131 1.20 -6.62 -8.49
N PRO A 132 0.97 -5.36 -8.94
CA PRO A 132 -0.34 -4.72 -8.97
C PRO A 132 -1.40 -5.46 -9.78
N ASP A 133 -1.02 -6.17 -10.84
CA ASP A 133 -1.91 -6.96 -11.70
C ASP A 133 -2.61 -8.11 -10.95
N LYS A 134 -1.95 -8.64 -9.92
CA LYS A 134 -2.46 -9.71 -9.04
C LYS A 134 -3.13 -9.19 -7.76
N MET A 135 -3.16 -7.88 -7.56
CA MET A 135 -3.76 -7.23 -6.39
C MET A 135 -5.27 -7.05 -6.55
N ASN A 136 -5.94 -6.67 -5.46
CA ASN A 136 -7.35 -6.33 -5.52
C ASN A 136 -7.55 -5.06 -6.34
N ARG A 137 -8.51 -5.09 -7.25
CA ARG A 137 -8.93 -3.93 -8.05
C ARG A 137 -10.21 -3.34 -7.43
N GLY A 138 -10.41 -2.06 -7.58
CA GLY A 138 -11.54 -1.30 -7.05
C GLY A 138 -11.07 -0.02 -6.38
N LEU A 139 -11.94 0.67 -5.65
CA LEU A 139 -11.54 1.82 -4.84
C LEU A 139 -10.79 1.32 -3.61
N THR A 140 -9.51 1.08 -3.78
CA THR A 140 -8.59 0.78 -2.68
C THR A 140 -7.90 2.06 -2.27
N THR A 141 -8.37 2.70 -1.21
CA THR A 141 -7.80 3.94 -0.70
C THR A 141 -6.55 3.70 0.13
N SER A 142 -6.35 2.46 0.56
CA SER A 142 -5.22 2.03 1.37
C SER A 142 -4.43 0.94 0.66
N ALA A 143 -3.10 1.04 0.70
CA ALA A 143 -2.19 0.02 0.21
C ALA A 143 -2.41 -1.37 0.87
N GLN A 144 -2.97 -1.40 2.08
CA GLN A 144 -3.29 -2.62 2.83
C GLN A 144 -4.40 -3.44 2.15
N ASP A 145 -5.41 -2.77 1.62
CA ASP A 145 -6.58 -3.40 1.02
C ASP A 145 -6.21 -4.16 -0.26
N LEU A 146 -5.15 -3.71 -0.95
CA LEU A 146 -4.58 -4.40 -2.11
C LEU A 146 -4.10 -5.82 -1.78
N MET A 147 -3.63 -6.04 -0.55
CA MET A 147 -3.05 -7.32 -0.11
C MET A 147 -4.09 -8.29 0.46
N THR A 148 -5.32 -7.83 0.75
CA THR A 148 -6.35 -8.63 1.43
C THR A 148 -6.66 -9.92 0.67
N GLY A 149 -6.43 -11.09 1.31
CA GLY A 149 -6.68 -12.39 0.73
C GLY A 149 -5.71 -12.83 -0.38
N LYS A 150 -4.67 -12.04 -0.68
CA LYS A 150 -3.71 -12.32 -1.77
C LYS A 150 -2.42 -13.00 -1.32
N ILE A 151 -2.09 -12.93 -0.04
CA ILE A 151 -0.82 -13.45 0.49
C ILE A 151 -1.11 -14.51 1.56
N ALA A 152 -0.73 -15.74 1.29
CA ALA A 152 -0.86 -16.82 2.27
C ALA A 152 -0.12 -16.50 3.57
N GLY A 153 -0.79 -16.65 4.73
CA GLY A 153 -0.25 -16.36 6.05
C GLY A 153 -0.24 -14.87 6.42
N VAL A 154 -0.82 -13.99 5.60
CA VAL A 154 -1.06 -12.57 5.91
C VAL A 154 -2.55 -12.36 6.09
N ASN A 155 -2.96 -11.94 7.27
CA ASN A 155 -4.33 -11.58 7.58
C ASN A 155 -4.43 -10.04 7.65
N VAL A 156 -5.31 -9.46 6.84
CA VAL A 156 -5.60 -8.02 6.81
C VAL A 156 -7.05 -7.85 7.23
N VAL A 157 -7.26 -7.20 8.35
CA VAL A 157 -8.60 -6.96 8.92
C VAL A 157 -8.85 -5.46 8.93
N SER A 158 -9.87 -5.01 8.21
CA SER A 158 -10.29 -3.63 8.21
C SER A 158 -10.92 -3.24 9.56
N SER A 159 -10.54 -2.10 10.10
CA SER A 159 -11.08 -1.55 11.34
C SER A 159 -12.38 -0.79 11.07
N GLY A 160 -13.50 -1.51 10.99
CA GLY A 160 -14.85 -0.92 10.94
C GLY A 160 -15.25 -0.28 9.59
N GLY A 161 -14.43 -0.29 8.56
CA GLY A 161 -14.77 0.22 7.22
C GLY A 161 -14.94 1.75 7.12
N SER A 162 -14.51 2.52 8.11
CA SER A 162 -14.53 3.98 8.05
C SER A 162 -13.62 4.50 6.94
N PRO A 163 -14.02 5.58 6.22
CA PRO A 163 -13.19 6.22 5.20
C PRO A 163 -11.80 6.58 5.74
N GLY A 164 -10.74 6.26 5.00
CA GLY A 164 -9.37 6.46 5.44
C GLY A 164 -8.95 5.65 6.66
N GLY A 165 -9.80 4.73 7.12
CA GLY A 165 -9.53 3.85 8.26
C GLY A 165 -8.37 2.90 7.94
N GLY A 166 -7.53 2.62 8.95
CA GLY A 166 -6.46 1.65 8.84
C GLY A 166 -6.98 0.22 8.91
N SER A 167 -6.17 -0.72 8.45
CA SER A 167 -6.39 -2.15 8.65
C SER A 167 -5.31 -2.70 9.57
N THR A 168 -5.68 -3.66 10.39
CA THR A 168 -4.73 -4.43 11.20
C THR A 168 -4.13 -5.53 10.36
N ILE A 169 -2.81 -5.58 10.27
CA ILE A 169 -2.10 -6.61 9.52
C ILE A 169 -1.43 -7.57 10.49
N ARG A 170 -1.61 -8.87 10.27
CA ARG A 170 -0.96 -9.92 11.05
C ARG A 170 -0.31 -10.93 10.12
N ILE A 171 0.99 -11.19 10.34
CA ILE A 171 1.74 -12.21 9.59
C ILE A 171 1.89 -13.43 10.48
N ARG A 172 1.22 -14.54 10.10
CA ARG A 172 1.25 -15.81 10.83
C ARG A 172 0.77 -15.70 12.31
N GLY A 173 -0.08 -14.72 12.61
CA GLY A 173 -0.64 -14.48 13.95
C GLY A 173 0.11 -13.45 14.78
N GLY A 174 -0.23 -13.32 16.07
CA GLY A 174 0.45 -12.44 17.01
C GLY A 174 1.61 -13.13 17.72
N SER A 175 2.67 -12.39 18.01
CA SER A 175 3.85 -12.88 18.74
C SER A 175 3.84 -12.48 20.22
N SER A 176 3.05 -11.48 20.60
CA SER A 176 2.99 -10.93 21.95
C SER A 176 1.56 -10.67 22.39
N LEU A 177 1.31 -10.85 23.70
CA LEU A 177 0.04 -10.51 24.33
C LEU A 177 -0.09 -9.01 24.64
N ASN A 178 1.04 -8.35 24.96
CA ASN A 178 1.05 -6.97 25.46
C ASN A 178 1.77 -5.98 24.54
N ALA A 179 2.63 -6.46 23.61
CA ALA A 179 3.34 -5.60 22.67
C ALA A 179 2.58 -5.49 21.33
N ASN A 180 3.01 -4.51 20.53
CA ASN A 180 2.50 -4.36 19.16
C ASN A 180 2.81 -5.62 18.33
N ASN A 181 1.82 -6.12 17.61
CA ASN A 181 1.91 -7.29 16.75
C ASN A 181 1.90 -6.92 15.25
N ASP A 182 2.02 -5.64 14.91
CA ASP A 182 2.06 -5.18 13.51
C ASP A 182 3.43 -5.49 12.89
N PRO A 183 3.48 -5.86 11.61
CA PRO A 183 4.73 -6.06 10.90
C PRO A 183 5.48 -4.74 10.71
N LEU A 184 6.80 -4.81 10.58
CA LEU A 184 7.60 -3.67 10.15
C LEU A 184 7.25 -3.31 8.70
N ILE A 185 7.03 -2.02 8.44
CA ILE A 185 6.78 -1.50 7.10
C ILE A 185 8.05 -0.83 6.60
N VAL A 186 8.47 -1.19 5.39
CA VAL A 186 9.62 -0.60 4.70
C VAL A 186 9.13 -0.03 3.38
N ILE A 187 9.38 1.25 3.12
CA ILE A 187 8.98 1.93 1.88
C ILE A 187 10.25 2.41 1.17
N ASP A 188 10.51 1.87 -0.03
CA ASP A 188 11.70 2.18 -0.84
C ASP A 188 13.01 2.15 -0.02
N GLY A 189 13.18 1.12 0.81
CA GLY A 189 14.37 0.94 1.64
C GLY A 189 14.38 1.71 2.98
N LEU A 190 13.37 2.55 3.25
CA LEU A 190 13.22 3.25 4.52
C LEU A 190 12.33 2.46 5.49
N ALA A 191 12.88 2.00 6.62
CA ALA A 191 12.14 1.32 7.67
C ALA A 191 11.31 2.32 8.49
N MET A 192 9.99 2.28 8.31
CA MET A 192 9.03 3.23 8.90
C MET A 192 8.78 2.95 10.38
N ASP A 193 8.41 3.98 11.11
CA ASP A 193 7.85 3.84 12.45
C ASP A 193 6.35 3.55 12.34
N ASN A 194 5.89 2.46 12.97
CA ASN A 194 4.49 2.03 12.91
C ASN A 194 3.54 2.92 13.73
N ASP A 195 4.06 3.73 14.64
CA ASP A 195 3.25 4.65 15.42
C ASP A 195 2.70 5.78 14.51
N GLY A 196 1.38 5.85 14.37
CA GLY A 196 0.69 6.86 13.56
C GLY A 196 0.65 8.24 14.24
N VAL A 197 0.19 9.23 13.49
CA VAL A 197 -0.25 10.53 13.99
C VAL A 197 -1.75 10.66 13.86
N LYS A 198 -2.37 11.66 14.47
CA LYS A 198 -3.85 11.84 14.39
C LYS A 198 -4.30 11.99 12.94
N GLY A 199 -5.34 11.24 12.56
CA GLY A 199 -5.85 11.18 11.18
C GLY A 199 -5.04 10.30 10.22
N LEU A 200 -3.94 9.70 10.69
CA LEU A 200 -3.10 8.80 9.91
C LEU A 200 -2.69 7.62 10.78
N SER A 201 -3.42 6.52 10.67
CA SER A 201 -3.32 5.37 11.58
C SER A 201 -2.04 4.55 11.37
N ASN A 202 -1.52 4.49 10.14
CA ASN A 202 -0.29 3.74 9.85
C ASN A 202 0.45 4.28 8.62
N PRO A 203 1.73 3.93 8.43
CA PRO A 203 2.55 4.41 7.31
C PRO A 203 2.04 4.02 5.91
N LEU A 204 1.27 2.93 5.78
CA LEU A 204 0.76 2.47 4.48
C LEU A 204 -0.23 3.44 3.86
N ALA A 205 -0.92 4.25 4.66
CA ALA A 205 -1.84 5.27 4.17
C ALA A 205 -1.13 6.46 3.49
N MET A 206 0.20 6.60 3.65
CA MET A 206 1.00 7.64 3.02
C MET A 206 1.31 7.36 1.55
N VAL A 207 1.29 6.08 1.14
CA VAL A 207 1.62 5.68 -0.23
C VAL A 207 0.35 5.64 -1.07
N ASN A 208 0.39 6.30 -2.22
CA ASN A 208 -0.68 6.15 -3.20
C ASN A 208 -0.64 4.73 -3.77
N PRO A 209 -1.74 3.95 -3.70
CA PRO A 209 -1.81 2.60 -4.26
C PRO A 209 -1.38 2.51 -5.73
N ASN A 210 -1.67 3.55 -6.54
CA ASN A 210 -1.32 3.61 -7.96
C ASN A 210 0.19 3.75 -8.21
N ASP A 211 0.96 4.22 -7.21
CA ASP A 211 2.42 4.34 -7.31
C ASP A 211 3.17 3.07 -6.87
N ILE A 212 2.48 2.06 -6.38
CA ILE A 212 3.12 0.82 -5.92
C ILE A 212 3.50 -0.05 -7.11
N GLU A 213 4.74 -0.54 -7.10
CA GLU A 213 5.26 -1.53 -8.05
C GLU A 213 5.15 -2.95 -7.51
N THR A 214 5.59 -3.17 -6.26
CA THR A 214 5.53 -4.49 -5.63
C THR A 214 5.33 -4.39 -4.13
N PHE A 215 4.65 -5.41 -3.58
CA PHE A 215 4.69 -5.76 -2.17
C PHE A 215 5.53 -7.02 -1.99
N THR A 216 6.54 -6.96 -1.14
CA THR A 216 7.31 -8.12 -0.72
C THR A 216 7.10 -8.37 0.76
N VAL A 217 6.68 -9.57 1.13
CA VAL A 217 6.42 -9.93 2.52
C VAL A 217 7.41 -10.99 2.99
N LEU A 218 8.18 -10.64 4.04
CA LEU A 218 9.10 -11.53 4.72
C LEU A 218 8.39 -12.12 5.94
N LYS A 219 8.24 -13.46 5.96
CA LYS A 219 7.35 -14.14 6.92
C LYS A 219 8.06 -14.97 7.97
N ASP A 220 9.34 -15.27 7.81
CA ASP A 220 10.08 -16.08 8.75
C ASP A 220 11.29 -15.36 9.36
N ALA A 221 11.80 -15.89 10.47
CA ALA A 221 12.88 -15.27 11.22
C ALA A 221 14.19 -15.20 10.40
N SER A 222 14.45 -16.13 9.48
CA SER A 222 15.66 -16.11 8.66
C SER A 222 15.64 -14.96 7.64
N ALA A 223 14.46 -14.66 7.06
CA ALA A 223 14.30 -13.54 6.15
C ALA A 223 14.25 -12.18 6.86
N THR A 224 13.74 -12.14 8.10
CA THR A 224 13.50 -10.89 8.84
C THR A 224 14.67 -10.48 9.74
N ALA A 225 15.60 -11.40 10.08
CA ALA A 225 16.71 -11.15 11.02
C ALA A 225 17.60 -9.96 10.65
N ILE A 226 17.71 -9.63 9.37
CA ILE A 226 18.46 -8.47 8.88
C ILE A 226 17.87 -7.13 9.36
N TYR A 227 16.57 -7.09 9.70
CA TYR A 227 15.89 -5.94 10.28
C TYR A 227 15.84 -5.95 11.83
N GLY A 228 16.41 -6.98 12.44
CA GLY A 228 16.57 -7.11 13.90
C GLY A 228 15.27 -7.20 14.68
N SER A 229 15.27 -6.62 15.88
CA SER A 229 14.15 -6.69 16.83
C SER A 229 12.84 -6.09 16.31
N ARG A 230 12.89 -5.12 15.39
CA ARG A 230 11.71 -4.48 14.79
C ARG A 230 10.93 -5.41 13.88
N ALA A 231 11.54 -6.47 13.38
CA ALA A 231 10.97 -7.39 12.40
C ALA A 231 10.42 -8.69 13.00
N SER A 232 10.23 -8.75 14.31
CA SER A 232 9.72 -9.95 15.02
C SER A 232 8.35 -10.42 14.53
N ASN A 233 7.53 -9.51 14.01
CA ASN A 233 6.19 -9.78 13.48
C ASN A 233 6.14 -9.91 11.95
N GLY A 234 7.31 -10.05 11.30
CA GLY A 234 7.44 -10.02 9.86
C GLY A 234 7.72 -8.63 9.31
N VAL A 235 7.95 -8.56 8.01
CA VAL A 235 8.26 -7.29 7.30
C VAL A 235 7.43 -7.21 6.02
N ILE A 236 6.87 -6.04 5.76
CA ILE A 236 6.23 -5.68 4.49
C ILE A 236 7.10 -4.63 3.82
N ILE A 237 7.66 -4.98 2.67
CA ILE A 237 8.47 -4.08 1.86
C ILE A 237 7.61 -3.61 0.69
N ILE A 238 7.48 -2.30 0.55
CA ILE A 238 6.82 -1.65 -0.58
C ILE A 238 7.88 -1.03 -1.46
N THR A 239 7.88 -1.43 -2.73
CA THR A 239 8.67 -0.77 -3.75
C THR A 239 7.73 0.07 -4.61
N THR A 240 8.06 1.34 -4.81
CA THR A 240 7.27 2.22 -5.67
C THR A 240 7.82 2.28 -7.09
N LYS A 241 6.94 2.56 -8.05
CA LYS A 241 7.27 2.70 -9.46
C LYS A 241 8.33 3.77 -9.68
N LYS A 242 9.32 3.45 -10.50
CA LYS A 242 10.42 4.35 -10.86
C LYS A 242 10.27 4.84 -12.31
N GLY A 243 11.05 5.83 -12.67
CA GLY A 243 11.23 6.22 -14.06
C GLY A 243 12.02 5.16 -14.84
N SER A 244 11.82 5.09 -16.15
CA SER A 244 12.57 4.21 -17.03
C SER A 244 12.97 4.93 -18.32
N ILE A 245 14.14 4.55 -18.86
CA ILE A 245 14.59 4.96 -20.17
C ILE A 245 14.58 3.72 -21.05
N GLU A 246 13.70 3.66 -22.04
CA GLU A 246 13.59 2.55 -22.96
C GLU A 246 14.38 2.81 -24.25
N GLY A 247 15.20 1.86 -24.67
CA GLY A 247 16.00 1.94 -25.90
C GLY A 247 16.96 3.12 -25.97
N GLY A 248 17.45 3.61 -24.83
CA GLY A 248 18.40 4.74 -24.77
C GLY A 248 17.79 6.11 -25.11
N LYS A 249 16.48 6.19 -25.37
CA LYS A 249 15.79 7.47 -25.69
C LYS A 249 15.01 7.98 -24.50
N ALA A 250 15.23 9.23 -24.13
CA ALA A 250 14.45 9.96 -23.14
C ALA A 250 13.06 10.27 -23.72
N ARG A 251 12.07 9.40 -23.48
CA ARG A 251 10.67 9.63 -23.86
C ARG A 251 9.88 10.01 -22.62
N LEU A 252 9.13 11.11 -22.71
CA LEU A 252 8.18 11.51 -21.68
C LEU A 252 6.88 10.75 -21.90
N ARG A 253 6.35 10.15 -20.83
CA ARG A 253 5.04 9.49 -20.80
C ARG A 253 4.19 10.10 -19.70
N VAL A 254 2.90 10.21 -19.97
CA VAL A 254 1.89 10.63 -19.01
C VAL A 254 0.88 9.51 -18.87
N ALA A 255 0.57 9.13 -17.63
CA ALA A 255 -0.48 8.17 -17.34
C ALA A 255 -1.49 8.80 -16.38
N TYR A 256 -2.76 8.47 -16.59
CA TYR A 256 -3.87 8.84 -15.74
C TYR A 256 -4.59 7.57 -15.30
N ASP A 257 -4.73 7.43 -13.98
CA ASP A 257 -5.51 6.37 -13.35
C ASP A 257 -6.68 7.03 -12.62
N GLY A 258 -7.91 6.63 -12.95
CA GLY A 258 -9.13 7.19 -12.36
C GLY A 258 -10.12 6.11 -11.98
N ASN A 259 -10.77 6.29 -10.83
CA ASN A 259 -11.79 5.39 -10.31
C ASN A 259 -12.93 6.19 -9.69
N VAL A 260 -14.16 5.77 -9.96
CA VAL A 260 -15.39 6.25 -9.33
C VAL A 260 -16.13 5.06 -8.76
N SER A 261 -16.53 5.14 -7.51
CA SER A 261 -17.26 4.07 -6.83
C SER A 261 -18.48 4.57 -6.09
N MET A 262 -19.50 3.74 -6.04
CA MET A 262 -20.71 3.95 -5.27
C MET A 262 -20.86 2.83 -4.25
N SER A 263 -21.01 3.19 -2.98
CA SER A 263 -21.12 2.24 -1.88
C SER A 263 -22.46 2.39 -1.16
N ASN A 264 -23.09 1.25 -0.86
CA ASN A 264 -24.33 1.18 -0.09
C ASN A 264 -24.17 0.17 1.04
N VAL A 265 -25.01 0.29 2.07
CA VAL A 265 -25.11 -0.76 3.08
C VAL A 265 -25.62 -2.04 2.40
N LYS A 266 -24.93 -3.16 2.64
CA LYS A 266 -25.30 -4.44 2.03
C LYS A 266 -26.45 -5.12 2.76
N ASN A 267 -26.38 -5.16 4.08
CA ASN A 267 -27.37 -5.80 4.94
C ASN A 267 -27.58 -4.93 6.18
N THR A 268 -28.81 -4.89 6.65
CA THR A 268 -29.22 -4.35 7.94
C THR A 268 -29.81 -5.47 8.77
N LEU A 269 -29.93 -5.27 10.08
CA LEU A 269 -30.65 -6.22 10.93
C LEU A 269 -32.15 -6.06 10.68
N ASP A 270 -32.86 -7.19 10.71
CA ASP A 270 -34.33 -7.19 10.66
C ASP A 270 -34.88 -6.77 12.04
N MET A 271 -35.39 -5.55 12.09
CA MET A 271 -35.91 -4.94 13.31
C MET A 271 -37.44 -4.85 13.25
N MET A 272 -38.09 -4.86 14.41
CA MET A 272 -39.53 -4.65 14.47
C MET A 272 -39.89 -3.25 13.96
N ASP A 273 -40.89 -3.18 13.10
CA ASP A 273 -41.51 -1.92 12.76
C ASP A 273 -42.36 -1.38 13.92
N ALA A 274 -42.80 -0.15 13.83
CA ALA A 274 -43.52 0.51 14.91
C ALA A 274 -44.85 -0.18 15.26
N ASP A 275 -45.55 -0.76 14.31
CA ASP A 275 -46.83 -1.41 14.55
C ASP A 275 -46.65 -2.76 15.26
N THR A 276 -45.70 -3.54 14.82
CA THR A 276 -45.30 -4.80 15.49
C THR A 276 -44.78 -4.50 16.90
N TYR A 277 -44.01 -3.44 17.09
CA TYR A 277 -43.48 -3.04 18.40
C TYR A 277 -44.60 -2.59 19.33
N ARG A 278 -45.55 -1.74 18.89
CA ARG A 278 -46.74 -1.34 19.66
C ARG A 278 -47.58 -2.55 20.06
N ALA A 279 -47.86 -3.44 19.12
CA ALA A 279 -48.61 -4.67 19.38
C ALA A 279 -47.90 -5.55 20.43
N ARG A 280 -46.58 -5.64 20.38
CA ARG A 280 -45.80 -6.38 21.37
C ARG A 280 -45.86 -5.77 22.75
N ILE A 281 -45.65 -4.46 22.87
CA ILE A 281 -45.72 -3.75 24.14
C ILE A 281 -47.16 -3.83 24.73
N ARG A 282 -48.18 -3.64 23.89
CA ARG A 282 -49.59 -3.80 24.29
C ARG A 282 -49.87 -5.19 24.86
N SER A 283 -49.44 -6.22 24.16
CA SER A 283 -49.62 -7.62 24.55
C SER A 283 -48.89 -7.97 25.86
N GLN A 284 -47.70 -7.39 26.09
CA GLN A 284 -46.85 -7.72 27.22
C GLN A 284 -47.18 -6.94 28.49
N TYR A 285 -47.56 -5.67 28.36
CA TYR A 285 -47.73 -4.77 29.49
C TYR A 285 -49.15 -4.22 29.63
N GLY A 286 -50.00 -4.33 28.62
CA GLY A 286 -51.32 -3.75 28.57
C GLY A 286 -51.35 -2.26 28.19
N GLU A 287 -52.52 -1.77 27.76
CA GLU A 287 -52.69 -0.38 27.31
C GLU A 287 -52.55 0.67 28.40
N GLU A 288 -52.89 0.31 29.65
CA GLU A 288 -52.81 1.23 30.79
C GLU A 288 -51.38 1.37 31.34
N SER A 289 -50.43 0.60 30.88
CA SER A 289 -49.06 0.65 31.36
C SER A 289 -48.35 1.94 30.93
N ASN A 290 -47.39 2.37 31.74
CA ASN A 290 -46.52 3.48 31.38
C ASN A 290 -45.67 3.17 30.11
N ALA A 291 -45.34 1.91 29.91
CA ALA A 291 -44.61 1.47 28.71
C ALA A 291 -45.42 1.69 27.43
N TYR A 292 -46.75 1.39 27.46
CA TYR A 292 -47.62 1.63 26.30
C TYR A 292 -47.93 3.12 26.10
N LYS A 293 -48.14 3.86 27.16
CA LYS A 293 -48.41 5.31 27.14
C LYS A 293 -47.20 6.13 26.68
N ALA A 294 -46.01 5.57 26.80
CA ALA A 294 -44.75 6.19 26.34
C ALA A 294 -44.50 6.00 24.83
N LEU A 295 -45.28 5.15 24.14
CA LEU A 295 -45.10 4.92 22.71
C LEU A 295 -45.49 6.15 21.89
N GLY A 296 -44.68 6.46 20.90
CA GLY A 296 -44.95 7.52 19.92
C GLY A 296 -45.88 7.07 18.78
N THR A 297 -46.14 7.98 17.86
CA THR A 297 -47.01 7.75 16.68
C THR A 297 -46.24 7.54 15.37
N ALA A 298 -44.90 7.68 15.37
CA ALA A 298 -44.07 7.55 14.21
C ALA A 298 -43.85 6.06 13.80
N ASN A 299 -43.25 5.85 12.65
CA ASN A 299 -42.69 4.57 12.20
C ASN A 299 -41.32 4.84 11.60
N THR A 300 -40.29 4.78 12.44
CA THR A 300 -38.92 5.19 12.08
C THR A 300 -38.05 3.98 11.91
N ASP A 301 -37.50 3.81 10.72
CA ASP A 301 -36.40 2.88 10.43
C ASP A 301 -35.08 3.57 10.79
N TRP A 302 -34.62 3.38 12.01
CA TRP A 302 -33.43 4.03 12.53
C TRP A 302 -32.15 3.64 11.77
N GLN A 303 -32.07 2.40 11.22
CA GLN A 303 -30.92 1.99 10.43
C GLN A 303 -30.86 2.77 9.10
N LYS A 304 -32.00 3.00 8.45
CA LYS A 304 -32.08 3.82 7.23
C LYS A 304 -31.69 5.28 7.48
N GLU A 305 -32.03 5.80 8.67
CA GLU A 305 -31.75 7.20 9.04
C GLU A 305 -30.26 7.49 9.22
N ILE A 306 -29.43 6.51 9.57
CA ILE A 306 -27.98 6.71 9.77
C ILE A 306 -27.14 6.44 8.53
N TYR A 307 -27.66 5.69 7.56
CA TYR A 307 -26.91 5.34 6.35
C TYR A 307 -27.24 6.25 5.16
N ARG A 308 -26.32 6.26 4.21
CA ARG A 308 -26.47 6.94 2.90
C ARG A 308 -25.79 6.14 1.80
N THR A 309 -26.22 6.37 0.57
CA THR A 309 -25.39 6.02 -0.61
C THR A 309 -24.20 6.94 -0.67
N ALA A 310 -23.01 6.37 -0.72
CA ALA A 310 -21.75 7.11 -0.70
C ALA A 310 -21.05 7.04 -2.06
N LEU A 311 -20.79 8.19 -2.66
CA LEU A 311 -19.99 8.32 -3.88
C LEU A 311 -18.55 8.66 -3.50
N SER A 312 -17.59 7.95 -4.09
CA SER A 312 -16.16 8.15 -3.85
C SER A 312 -15.38 8.16 -5.16
N THR A 313 -14.29 8.93 -5.20
CA THR A 313 -13.45 9.08 -6.41
C THR A 313 -11.98 9.00 -6.04
N ASP A 314 -11.18 8.46 -6.96
CA ASP A 314 -9.71 8.45 -6.88
C ASP A 314 -9.15 8.83 -8.25
N HIS A 315 -8.18 9.73 -8.26
CA HIS A 315 -7.55 10.25 -9.46
C HIS A 315 -6.04 10.33 -9.25
N ASN A 316 -5.26 9.80 -10.17
CA ASN A 316 -3.81 9.86 -10.14
C ASN A 316 -3.26 10.22 -11.51
N VAL A 317 -2.43 11.24 -11.58
CA VAL A 317 -1.68 11.61 -12.78
C VAL A 317 -0.21 11.36 -12.52
N SER A 318 0.45 10.64 -13.41
CA SER A 318 1.89 10.40 -13.32
C SER A 318 2.60 10.76 -14.62
N VAL A 319 3.75 11.41 -14.48
CA VAL A 319 4.66 11.79 -15.56
C VAL A 319 5.98 11.08 -15.31
N PHE A 320 6.45 10.30 -16.28
CA PHE A 320 7.67 9.54 -16.14
C PHE A 320 8.43 9.39 -17.44
N GLY A 321 9.73 9.13 -17.35
CA GLY A 321 10.61 9.02 -18.51
C GLY A 321 12.05 9.29 -18.14
N GLY A 322 12.82 9.89 -19.07
CA GLY A 322 14.20 10.30 -18.84
C GLY A 322 14.41 11.80 -19.10
N LEU A 323 15.16 12.44 -18.21
CA LEU A 323 15.76 13.75 -18.45
C LEU A 323 17.23 13.51 -18.88
N GLY A 324 17.49 13.42 -20.19
CA GLY A 324 18.76 12.90 -20.69
C GLY A 324 18.98 11.46 -20.24
N THR A 325 20.02 11.19 -19.46
CA THR A 325 20.35 9.86 -18.90
C THR A 325 19.75 9.58 -17.54
N MET A 326 18.99 10.53 -16.96
CA MET A 326 18.40 10.41 -15.64
C MET A 326 16.94 9.96 -15.73
N PRO A 327 16.59 8.73 -15.36
CA PRO A 327 15.21 8.32 -15.19
C PRO A 327 14.52 9.12 -14.08
N PHE A 328 13.27 9.51 -14.32
CA PHE A 328 12.46 10.20 -13.32
C PHE A 328 11.01 9.77 -13.39
N ARG A 329 10.31 9.84 -12.27
CA ARG A 329 8.87 9.72 -12.15
C ARG A 329 8.34 10.74 -11.17
N MET A 330 7.26 11.42 -11.54
CA MET A 330 6.50 12.30 -10.68
C MET A 330 5.04 11.87 -10.75
N SER A 331 4.34 11.83 -9.61
CA SER A 331 2.90 11.61 -9.56
C SER A 331 2.21 12.58 -8.62
N VAL A 332 0.93 12.88 -8.92
CA VAL A 332 0.02 13.64 -8.08
C VAL A 332 -1.30 12.89 -8.03
N GLY A 333 -1.78 12.62 -6.83
CA GLY A 333 -3.02 11.88 -6.60
C GLY A 333 -4.00 12.67 -5.72
N TYR A 334 -5.29 12.47 -6.00
CA TYR A 334 -6.41 12.95 -5.21
C TYR A 334 -7.39 11.82 -4.95
N THR A 335 -7.72 11.58 -3.69
CA THR A 335 -8.72 10.60 -3.26
C THR A 335 -9.80 11.32 -2.45
N ASN A 336 -11.07 11.15 -2.82
CA ASN A 336 -12.22 11.51 -2.01
C ASN A 336 -12.99 10.24 -1.70
N GLN A 337 -13.07 9.88 -0.44
CA GLN A 337 -13.82 8.71 0.03
C GLN A 337 -14.91 9.16 1.00
N ASN A 338 -16.17 8.88 0.65
CA ASN A 338 -17.30 9.07 1.53
C ASN A 338 -17.72 7.73 2.14
N GLY A 339 -18.08 7.74 3.42
CA GLY A 339 -18.59 6.55 4.10
C GLY A 339 -20.10 6.42 3.97
N ILE A 340 -20.56 5.17 4.04
CA ILE A 340 -21.99 4.84 4.06
C ILE A 340 -22.67 5.30 5.36
N LEU A 341 -21.94 5.38 6.47
CA LEU A 341 -22.42 6.02 7.70
C LEU A 341 -22.37 7.54 7.49
N LYS A 342 -23.49 8.24 7.71
CA LYS A 342 -23.58 9.70 7.55
C LYS A 342 -22.44 10.39 8.29
N THR A 343 -22.01 11.56 7.83
CA THR A 343 -20.94 12.43 8.35
C THR A 343 -19.50 11.94 8.14
N SER A 344 -19.27 10.65 7.87
CA SER A 344 -17.91 10.15 7.64
C SER A 344 -17.37 10.50 6.25
N SER A 345 -16.14 11.00 6.18
CA SER A 345 -15.44 11.30 4.91
C SER A 345 -13.93 11.33 5.09
N PHE A 346 -13.22 11.14 4.00
CA PHE A 346 -11.77 11.18 3.91
C PHE A 346 -11.33 11.79 2.58
N ASN A 347 -10.51 12.82 2.64
CA ASN A 347 -9.90 13.45 1.48
C ASN A 347 -8.38 13.33 1.61
N ARG A 348 -7.70 12.89 0.57
CA ARG A 348 -6.24 12.76 0.55
C ARG A 348 -5.65 13.31 -0.73
N TYR A 349 -4.59 14.09 -0.58
CA TYR A 349 -3.72 14.59 -1.64
C TYR A 349 -2.35 13.93 -1.47
N THR A 350 -1.79 13.41 -2.54
CA THR A 350 -0.46 12.80 -2.55
C THR A 350 0.37 13.40 -3.67
N ALA A 351 1.67 13.54 -3.42
CA ALA A 351 2.65 13.88 -4.44
C ALA A 351 3.88 13.02 -4.25
N SER A 352 4.42 12.47 -5.31
CA SER A 352 5.67 11.70 -5.25
C SER A 352 6.64 12.11 -6.35
N LEU A 353 7.94 12.04 -6.02
CA LEU A 353 9.05 12.28 -6.94
C LEU A 353 10.08 11.18 -6.74
N ASN A 354 10.46 10.52 -7.83
CA ASN A 354 11.59 9.61 -7.90
C ASN A 354 12.57 10.08 -8.95
N LEU A 355 13.86 10.14 -8.60
CA LEU A 355 14.97 10.46 -9.47
C LEU A 355 16.01 9.36 -9.35
N SER A 356 16.45 8.78 -10.46
CA SER A 356 17.39 7.65 -10.47
C SER A 356 18.58 7.88 -11.40
N PRO A 357 19.42 8.93 -11.15
CA PRO A 357 20.59 9.21 -11.98
C PRO A 357 21.65 8.11 -11.85
N SER A 358 22.39 7.91 -12.94
CA SER A 358 23.51 6.99 -13.01
C SER A 358 24.72 7.71 -13.59
N PHE A 359 25.88 7.59 -12.95
CA PHE A 359 27.13 8.27 -13.30
C PHE A 359 28.26 7.26 -13.47
N LEU A 360 29.40 7.71 -13.97
CA LEU A 360 30.63 6.92 -14.11
C LEU A 360 30.39 5.60 -14.86
N GLY A 361 29.65 5.64 -15.97
CA GLY A 361 29.36 4.45 -16.75
C GLY A 361 28.50 3.39 -16.00
N GLY A 362 27.69 3.81 -15.02
CA GLY A 362 26.84 2.92 -14.23
C GLY A 362 27.48 2.41 -12.93
N MET A 363 28.71 2.82 -12.63
CA MET A 363 29.38 2.46 -11.37
C MET A 363 28.79 3.20 -10.17
N LEU A 364 28.38 4.46 -10.34
CA LEU A 364 27.69 5.23 -9.30
C LEU A 364 26.22 5.37 -9.70
N LYS A 365 25.34 4.75 -8.92
CA LYS A 365 23.89 4.88 -9.03
C LYS A 365 23.36 5.60 -7.83
N MET A 366 22.46 6.53 -8.05
CA MET A 366 21.75 7.20 -6.98
C MET A 366 20.24 6.99 -7.18
N ASN A 367 19.49 6.99 -6.08
CA ASN A 367 18.03 6.92 -6.12
C ASN A 367 17.47 7.84 -5.03
N GLY A 368 16.83 8.92 -5.45
CA GLY A 368 16.17 9.86 -4.57
C GLY A 368 14.66 9.66 -4.64
N ASN A 369 14.02 9.47 -3.50
CA ASN A 369 12.58 9.37 -3.36
C ASN A 369 12.08 10.45 -2.42
N LEU A 370 11.00 11.13 -2.80
CA LEU A 370 10.30 12.09 -1.95
C LEU A 370 8.80 11.88 -2.11
N LYS A 371 8.09 11.71 -1.01
CA LYS A 371 6.63 11.50 -0.98
C LYS A 371 6.02 12.46 0.02
N GLY A 372 5.07 13.27 -0.44
CA GLY A 372 4.26 14.17 0.38
C GLY A 372 2.81 13.70 0.41
N MET A 373 2.16 13.84 1.56
CA MET A 373 0.75 13.56 1.73
C MET A 373 0.11 14.61 2.64
N TYR A 374 -1.10 15.04 2.26
CA TYR A 374 -2.02 15.80 3.10
C TYR A 374 -3.38 15.10 3.10
N ALA A 375 -3.97 14.92 4.28
CA ALA A 375 -5.29 14.32 4.38
C ALA A 375 -6.18 15.04 5.40
N GLU A 376 -7.48 15.06 5.09
CA GLU A 376 -8.54 15.52 5.96
C GLU A 376 -9.54 14.39 6.18
N SER A 377 -9.83 14.08 7.45
CA SER A 377 -10.78 13.05 7.84
C SER A 377 -11.91 13.70 8.65
N ARG A 378 -13.13 13.24 8.45
CA ARG A 378 -14.25 13.44 9.36
C ARG A 378 -14.72 12.10 9.85
N PHE A 379 -14.70 11.90 11.17
CA PHE A 379 -15.06 10.64 11.80
C PHE A 379 -16.54 10.69 12.23
N ALA A 380 -17.30 9.69 11.81
CA ALA A 380 -18.64 9.50 12.34
C ALA A 380 -18.58 8.79 13.70
N ASP A 381 -19.52 9.05 14.56
CA ASP A 381 -19.68 8.28 15.79
C ASP A 381 -20.26 6.89 15.45
N VAL A 382 -19.42 5.87 15.49
CA VAL A 382 -19.83 4.48 15.18
C VAL A 382 -20.81 3.89 16.19
N GLY A 383 -20.96 4.50 17.39
CA GLY A 383 -21.97 4.14 18.37
C GLY A 383 -23.39 4.29 17.83
N ALA A 384 -23.59 5.14 16.82
CA ALA A 384 -24.87 5.31 16.12
C ALA A 384 -25.40 4.00 15.52
N VAL A 385 -24.52 3.08 15.10
CA VAL A 385 -24.92 1.78 14.53
C VAL A 385 -25.59 0.91 15.59
N GLY A 386 -24.98 0.79 16.76
CA GLY A 386 -25.58 0.06 17.88
C GLY A 386 -26.84 0.75 18.42
N ALA A 387 -26.82 2.07 18.55
CA ALA A 387 -27.98 2.84 19.01
C ALA A 387 -29.18 2.66 18.06
N ALA A 388 -28.97 2.63 16.74
CA ALA A 388 -30.04 2.44 15.76
C ALA A 388 -30.76 1.09 15.89
N THR A 389 -30.10 0.06 16.42
CA THR A 389 -30.73 -1.26 16.66
C THR A 389 -31.47 -1.35 18.01
N GLN A 390 -31.28 -0.38 18.89
CA GLN A 390 -31.89 -0.36 20.24
C GLN A 390 -32.97 0.71 20.38
N MET A 391 -33.03 1.65 19.43
CA MET A 391 -33.96 2.77 19.51
C MET A 391 -35.39 2.35 19.17
N ASP A 392 -36.37 2.90 19.92
CA ASP A 392 -37.79 2.67 19.74
C ASP A 392 -38.26 3.18 18.36
N PRO A 393 -38.84 2.34 17.50
CA PRO A 393 -39.30 2.74 16.16
C PRO A 393 -40.55 3.62 16.17
N THR A 394 -41.24 3.78 17.34
CA THR A 394 -42.47 4.57 17.43
C THR A 394 -42.23 6.07 17.55
N HIS A 395 -40.99 6.48 17.72
CA HIS A 395 -40.59 7.90 17.83
C HIS A 395 -39.92 8.40 16.55
N SER A 396 -40.16 9.67 16.23
CA SER A 396 -39.48 10.32 15.11
C SER A 396 -38.04 10.72 15.49
N VAL A 397 -37.18 10.89 14.48
CA VAL A 397 -35.77 11.33 14.69
C VAL A 397 -35.73 12.66 15.45
N ARG A 398 -36.66 13.57 15.12
CA ARG A 398 -36.73 14.92 15.73
C ARG A 398 -38.07 15.11 16.41
N ASP A 399 -38.02 15.92 17.46
CA ASP A 399 -39.22 16.35 18.21
C ASP A 399 -39.22 17.88 18.27
N ALA A 400 -40.40 18.46 17.93
CA ALA A 400 -40.63 19.89 17.92
C ALA A 400 -40.88 20.50 19.31
N GLY A 401 -41.05 19.66 20.34
CA GLY A 401 -41.31 20.11 21.72
C GLY A 401 -40.19 21.01 22.23
N GLU A 402 -40.57 22.04 22.99
CA GLU A 402 -39.63 23.02 23.53
C GLU A 402 -38.48 22.37 24.31
N THR A 403 -38.78 21.32 25.05
CA THR A 403 -37.80 20.52 25.78
C THR A 403 -36.72 19.95 24.89
N TYR A 404 -37.13 19.29 23.79
CA TYR A 404 -36.19 18.65 22.87
C TYR A 404 -35.36 19.69 22.11
N GLN A 405 -35.98 20.82 21.75
CA GLN A 405 -35.25 21.92 21.09
C GLN A 405 -34.19 22.52 22.02
N LYS A 406 -34.54 22.75 23.27
CA LYS A 406 -33.66 23.41 24.24
C LYS A 406 -32.52 22.49 24.70
N TYR A 407 -32.80 21.25 25.04
CA TYR A 407 -31.88 20.36 25.74
C TYR A 407 -31.24 19.26 24.86
N PHE A 408 -31.87 18.93 23.73
CA PHE A 408 -31.41 17.87 22.85
C PHE A 408 -31.22 18.32 21.39
N GLY A 409 -31.20 19.62 21.12
CA GLY A 409 -31.00 20.14 19.76
C GLY A 409 -32.11 19.76 18.78
N GLY A 410 -33.31 19.48 19.29
CA GLY A 410 -34.46 19.05 18.49
C GLY A 410 -34.48 17.55 18.17
N PHE A 411 -33.60 16.75 18.76
CA PHE A 411 -33.63 15.29 18.62
C PHE A 411 -34.46 14.65 19.71
N PHE A 412 -35.28 13.65 19.37
CA PHE A 412 -35.95 12.85 20.37
C PHE A 412 -34.92 12.11 21.24
N GLN A 413 -35.11 12.10 22.55
CA GLN A 413 -34.28 11.38 23.49
C GLN A 413 -35.12 10.89 24.69
N TRP A 414 -34.88 9.64 25.11
CA TRP A 414 -35.44 9.11 26.33
C TRP A 414 -34.87 9.85 27.55
N THR A 415 -35.78 10.30 28.41
CA THR A 415 -35.45 11.00 29.66
C THR A 415 -35.81 10.13 30.88
N ASN A 416 -35.22 10.43 32.03
CA ASN A 416 -35.59 9.75 33.27
C ASN A 416 -36.99 10.13 33.71
N ASP A 417 -37.81 9.11 34.02
CA ASP A 417 -39.16 9.31 34.54
C ASP A 417 -39.17 10.07 35.86
N GLY A 418 -40.17 10.95 36.03
CA GLY A 418 -40.48 11.60 37.29
C GLY A 418 -39.67 12.84 37.66
N LYS A 419 -38.72 13.26 36.80
CA LYS A 419 -37.96 14.50 37.02
C LYS A 419 -38.47 15.62 36.11
N SER A 420 -38.75 16.79 36.71
CA SER A 420 -39.08 17.98 35.96
C SER A 420 -37.90 18.50 35.19
N LEU A 421 -38.11 18.97 33.97
CA LEU A 421 -37.09 19.65 33.17
C LEU A 421 -36.54 20.92 33.82
N ASN A 422 -37.24 21.46 34.77
CA ASN A 422 -36.80 22.59 35.59
C ASN A 422 -35.99 22.15 36.82
N ASP A 423 -35.86 20.85 37.08
CA ASP A 423 -34.99 20.31 38.12
C ASP A 423 -33.53 20.33 37.64
N PRO A 424 -32.66 21.14 38.25
CA PRO A 424 -31.25 21.21 37.85
C PRO A 424 -30.52 19.87 37.99
N THR A 425 -31.04 18.92 38.78
CA THR A 425 -30.45 17.58 38.89
C THR A 425 -30.85 16.67 37.72
N TRP A 426 -31.90 17.02 36.97
CA TRP A 426 -32.28 16.28 35.76
C TRP A 426 -31.21 16.31 34.68
N LEU A 427 -30.53 17.42 34.49
CA LEU A 427 -29.46 17.59 33.54
C LEU A 427 -28.21 16.71 33.85
N LEU A 428 -28.12 16.23 35.09
CA LEU A 428 -26.99 15.44 35.58
C LEU A 428 -27.25 13.93 35.60
N THR A 429 -28.49 13.50 35.38
CA THR A 429 -28.90 12.10 35.46
C THR A 429 -29.32 11.59 34.10
N ASN A 430 -28.37 11.04 33.37
CA ASN A 430 -28.69 10.28 32.15
C ASN A 430 -29.41 9.00 32.51
N ASN A 431 -30.42 8.63 31.71
CA ASN A 431 -30.90 7.26 31.74
C ASN A 431 -29.87 6.37 31.07
N SER A 432 -28.98 5.77 31.85
CA SER A 432 -27.89 4.91 31.35
C SER A 432 -28.38 3.65 30.64
N LEU A 433 -29.66 3.32 30.76
CA LEU A 433 -30.29 2.18 30.10
C LEU A 433 -30.92 2.56 28.75
N ALA A 434 -31.09 3.85 28.46
CA ALA A 434 -31.67 4.33 27.22
C ALA A 434 -30.58 4.54 26.17
N PRO A 435 -30.80 4.11 24.91
CA PRO A 435 -29.90 4.43 23.81
C PRO A 435 -29.95 5.93 23.51
N ALA A 436 -28.84 6.51 23.10
CA ALA A 436 -28.81 7.85 22.50
C ALA A 436 -29.49 7.83 21.14
N ASN A 437 -30.12 8.95 20.75
CA ASN A 437 -30.65 9.08 19.40
C ASN A 437 -29.51 8.92 18.39
N PRO A 438 -29.56 7.92 17.48
CA PRO A 438 -28.43 7.57 16.61
C PRO A 438 -28.08 8.68 15.62
N VAL A 439 -29.05 9.48 15.17
CA VAL A 439 -28.79 10.61 14.27
C VAL A 439 -28.16 11.77 15.04
N SER A 440 -28.53 12.00 16.28
CA SER A 440 -27.89 13.01 17.12
C SER A 440 -26.44 12.71 17.40
N LEU A 441 -26.07 11.43 17.57
CA LEU A 441 -24.68 11.01 17.73
C LEU A 441 -23.82 11.39 16.50
N LEU A 442 -24.40 11.37 15.31
CA LEU A 442 -23.72 11.71 14.05
C LEU A 442 -23.68 13.22 13.80
N GLU A 443 -24.76 13.94 14.10
CA GLU A 443 -24.90 15.36 13.72
C GLU A 443 -24.40 16.32 14.79
N MET A 444 -24.48 15.95 16.07
CA MET A 444 -24.09 16.81 17.20
C MET A 444 -22.61 16.63 17.61
N LYS A 445 -21.85 15.83 16.90
CA LYS A 445 -20.42 15.66 17.09
C LYS A 445 -19.69 15.94 15.79
N ASP A 446 -18.75 16.88 15.82
CA ASP A 446 -17.87 17.16 14.71
C ASP A 446 -16.42 16.78 15.10
N ASP A 447 -15.98 15.61 14.63
CA ASP A 447 -14.67 15.04 14.90
C ASP A 447 -13.89 14.99 13.60
N ARG A 448 -12.86 15.85 13.49
CA ARG A 448 -12.07 16.02 12.28
C ARG A 448 -10.59 15.91 12.55
N ALA A 449 -9.88 15.29 11.64
CA ALA A 449 -8.44 15.29 11.67
C ALA A 449 -7.83 15.86 10.38
N LYS A 450 -6.73 16.58 10.55
CA LYS A 450 -5.85 17.02 9.46
C LYS A 450 -4.48 16.41 9.70
N SER A 451 -3.96 15.71 8.72
CA SER A 451 -2.66 15.05 8.78
C SER A 451 -1.82 15.40 7.58
N GLN A 452 -0.54 15.54 7.80
CA GLN A 452 0.46 15.77 6.76
C GLN A 452 1.67 14.89 7.02
N SER A 453 2.29 14.43 5.95
CA SER A 453 3.49 13.61 6.01
C SER A 453 4.41 13.93 4.84
N LEU A 454 5.72 13.94 5.13
CA LEU A 454 6.79 14.02 4.14
C LEU A 454 7.78 12.91 4.45
N VAL A 455 7.90 11.96 3.53
CA VAL A 455 8.81 10.83 3.62
C VAL A 455 9.77 10.90 2.44
N GLY A 456 11.05 10.74 2.71
CA GLY A 456 12.04 10.73 1.64
C GLY A 456 13.31 10.01 2.04
N ASN A 457 14.02 9.54 1.02
CA ASN A 457 15.34 8.95 1.18
C ASN A 457 16.21 9.20 -0.05
N ILE A 458 17.50 9.13 0.17
CA ILE A 458 18.53 9.17 -0.87
C ILE A 458 19.41 7.94 -0.68
N GLU A 459 19.43 7.09 -1.70
CA GLU A 459 20.30 5.93 -1.80
C GLU A 459 21.47 6.24 -2.72
N VAL A 460 22.65 5.77 -2.36
CA VAL A 460 23.86 5.82 -3.16
C VAL A 460 24.44 4.42 -3.22
N ASP A 461 24.66 3.90 -4.42
CA ASP A 461 25.28 2.61 -4.68
C ASP A 461 26.50 2.82 -5.57
N TYR A 462 27.69 2.52 -5.06
CA TYR A 462 28.94 2.72 -5.74
C TYR A 462 29.71 1.40 -5.90
N LYS A 463 29.95 0.97 -7.15
CA LYS A 463 30.84 -0.14 -7.48
C LYS A 463 32.26 0.37 -7.61
N PHE A 464 33.19 -0.21 -6.87
CA PHE A 464 34.59 0.21 -6.93
C PHE A 464 35.21 -0.14 -8.28
N HIS A 465 35.74 0.84 -8.99
CA HIS A 465 36.32 0.65 -10.31
C HIS A 465 37.54 -0.28 -10.33
N PHE A 466 38.32 -0.35 -9.22
CA PHE A 466 39.45 -1.24 -9.07
C PHE A 466 39.04 -2.66 -8.59
N LEU A 467 37.84 -2.84 -8.07
CA LEU A 467 37.27 -4.12 -7.62
C LEU A 467 35.75 -4.11 -7.83
N PRO A 468 35.28 -4.35 -9.07
CA PRO A 468 33.84 -4.23 -9.40
C PRO A 468 32.93 -5.22 -8.66
N ASP A 469 33.48 -6.29 -8.10
CA ASP A 469 32.80 -7.26 -7.25
C ASP A 469 32.43 -6.68 -5.87
N LEU A 470 33.14 -5.60 -5.45
CA LEU A 470 32.89 -4.86 -4.19
C LEU A 470 32.06 -3.61 -4.49
N ARG A 471 31.01 -3.41 -3.73
CA ARG A 471 30.24 -2.17 -3.75
C ARG A 471 30.02 -1.61 -2.36
N PHE A 472 29.86 -0.30 -2.30
CA PHE A 472 29.42 0.45 -1.13
C PHE A 472 28.03 0.97 -1.36
N HIS A 473 27.15 0.75 -0.39
CA HIS A 473 25.80 1.29 -0.37
C HIS A 473 25.60 2.17 0.84
N ALA A 474 24.92 3.29 0.65
CA ALA A 474 24.47 4.18 1.72
C ALA A 474 23.05 4.67 1.44
N ASN A 475 22.22 4.75 2.47
CA ASN A 475 20.86 5.26 2.40
C ASN A 475 20.58 6.16 3.60
N GLY A 476 20.26 7.42 3.34
CA GLY A 476 19.80 8.38 4.34
C GLY A 476 18.32 8.67 4.13
N GLY A 477 17.51 8.58 5.18
CA GLY A 477 16.07 8.75 5.08
C GLY A 477 15.46 9.57 6.21
N MET A 478 14.28 10.14 5.93
CA MET A 478 13.47 10.92 6.86
C MET A 478 12.00 10.55 6.76
N ASP A 479 11.30 10.58 7.92
CA ASP A 479 9.84 10.47 8.06
C ASP A 479 9.34 11.58 8.97
N LEU A 480 8.77 12.61 8.36
CA LEU A 480 8.23 13.79 9.02
C LEU A 480 6.71 13.73 8.93
N SER A 481 6.03 13.64 10.07
CA SER A 481 4.57 13.53 10.07
C SER A 481 3.97 14.40 11.18
N SER A 482 2.85 15.05 10.91
CA SER A 482 2.08 15.82 11.87
C SER A 482 0.60 15.56 11.67
N GLY A 483 -0.13 15.37 12.77
CA GLY A 483 -1.57 15.20 12.73
C GLY A 483 -2.24 15.91 13.89
N LYS A 484 -3.33 16.63 13.58
CA LYS A 484 -4.19 17.32 14.56
C LYS A 484 -5.61 16.83 14.38
N GLN A 485 -6.19 16.30 15.44
CA GLN A 485 -7.61 15.94 15.53
C GLN A 485 -8.30 16.98 16.40
N THR A 486 -9.41 17.53 15.94
CA THR A 486 -10.29 18.43 16.69
C THR A 486 -11.61 17.74 16.91
N THR A 487 -12.11 17.79 18.12
CA THR A 487 -13.42 17.24 18.49
C THR A 487 -14.26 18.38 19.04
N ASP A 488 -15.46 18.55 18.49
CA ASP A 488 -16.46 19.48 18.96
C ASP A 488 -17.77 18.72 19.15
N VAL A 489 -18.28 18.73 20.37
CA VAL A 489 -19.54 18.07 20.74
C VAL A 489 -20.48 19.13 21.27
N ASP A 490 -21.66 19.29 20.63
CA ASP A 490 -22.68 20.24 21.01
C ASP A 490 -23.07 20.02 22.49
N PRO A 491 -23.19 21.08 23.31
CA PRO A 491 -23.60 20.99 24.70
C PRO A 491 -24.95 20.28 24.93
N ARG A 492 -25.81 20.24 23.92
CA ARG A 492 -27.10 19.54 23.95
C ARG A 492 -27.00 18.07 23.55
N SER A 493 -25.78 17.57 23.24
CA SER A 493 -25.57 16.16 22.90
C SER A 493 -25.69 15.27 24.12
N PHE A 494 -26.54 14.25 24.03
CA PHE A 494 -26.67 13.23 25.05
C PHE A 494 -25.35 12.51 25.38
N SER A 495 -24.50 12.33 24.41
CA SER A 495 -23.21 11.61 24.58
C SER A 495 -22.22 12.31 25.52
N ASN A 496 -22.45 13.58 25.85
CA ASN A 496 -21.54 14.38 26.68
C ASN A 496 -22.21 15.07 27.88
N ASN A 497 -23.28 14.48 28.41
CA ASN A 497 -23.94 14.91 29.64
C ASN A 497 -24.32 16.40 29.66
N TYR A 498 -24.73 16.97 28.54
CA TYR A 498 -25.18 18.38 28.36
C TYR A 498 -24.08 19.44 28.50
N TYR A 499 -22.83 19.08 28.67
CA TYR A 499 -21.74 20.06 28.82
C TYR A 499 -21.02 20.40 27.53
N GLY A 500 -21.18 19.58 26.50
CA GLY A 500 -20.38 19.64 25.31
C GLY A 500 -18.93 19.27 25.57
N SER A 501 -18.15 19.21 24.52
CA SER A 501 -16.70 19.05 24.61
C SER A 501 -16.08 19.71 23.41
N TYR A 502 -15.10 20.56 23.64
CA TYR A 502 -14.31 21.17 22.58
C TYR A 502 -12.83 20.92 22.87
N GLY A 503 -12.11 20.45 21.89
CA GLY A 503 -10.70 20.23 22.09
C GLY A 503 -9.95 19.74 20.88
N TYR A 504 -8.67 19.52 21.09
CA TYR A 504 -7.81 18.93 20.06
C TYR A 504 -6.71 18.06 20.67
N GLU A 505 -6.26 17.14 19.86
CA GLU A 505 -5.02 16.39 20.09
C GLU A 505 -4.13 16.53 18.87
N LYS A 506 -2.88 16.94 19.08
CA LYS A 506 -1.85 17.07 18.05
C LYS A 506 -0.70 16.14 18.35
N ILE A 507 -0.21 15.45 17.35
CA ILE A 507 0.99 14.61 17.41
C ILE A 507 1.90 15.00 16.26
N ASP A 508 3.12 15.37 16.60
CA ASP A 508 4.22 15.63 15.68
C ASP A 508 5.26 14.50 15.81
N LYS A 509 5.73 14.01 14.69
CA LYS A 509 6.73 12.95 14.60
C LYS A 509 7.80 13.34 13.60
N TYR A 510 9.08 13.18 13.98
CA TYR A 510 10.16 13.19 13.03
C TYR A 510 11.13 12.05 13.32
N ASN A 511 11.41 11.26 12.30
CA ASN A 511 12.33 10.15 12.39
C ASN A 511 13.40 10.33 11.31
N LEU A 512 14.63 10.06 11.67
CA LEU A 512 15.77 10.07 10.77
C LEU A 512 16.40 8.68 10.78
N SER A 513 16.88 8.26 9.64
CA SER A 513 17.59 6.99 9.51
C SER A 513 18.79 7.13 8.59
N PHE A 514 19.82 6.36 8.89
CA PHE A 514 20.97 6.19 8.03
C PHE A 514 21.42 4.75 8.10
N ASN A 515 21.64 4.12 6.95
CA ASN A 515 22.29 2.84 6.86
C ASN A 515 23.38 2.84 5.80
N SER A 516 24.41 2.06 6.00
CA SER A 516 25.47 1.86 5.03
C SER A 516 26.05 0.46 5.16
N TYR A 517 26.46 -0.12 4.01
CA TYR A 517 27.10 -1.42 4.00
C TYR A 517 28.08 -1.57 2.83
N PHE A 518 29.08 -2.41 3.04
CA PHE A 518 29.89 -2.97 1.97
C PHE A 518 29.33 -4.34 1.59
N GLN A 519 29.28 -4.62 0.30
CA GLN A 519 28.84 -5.91 -0.22
C GLN A 519 29.84 -6.39 -1.29
N TYR A 520 30.31 -7.63 -1.10
CA TYR A 520 31.19 -8.32 -2.05
C TYR A 520 30.43 -9.48 -2.68
N MET A 521 30.33 -9.48 -4.01
CA MET A 521 29.64 -10.52 -4.78
C MET A 521 30.60 -11.14 -5.79
N LYS A 522 30.76 -12.46 -5.73
CA LYS A 522 31.65 -13.19 -6.64
C LYS A 522 31.12 -14.57 -6.98
N SER A 523 31.14 -14.90 -8.25
CA SER A 523 30.89 -16.27 -8.73
C SER A 523 32.17 -16.84 -9.34
N VAL A 524 32.54 -18.04 -8.90
CA VAL A 524 33.73 -18.77 -9.39
C VAL A 524 33.34 -20.23 -9.62
N GLY A 525 33.24 -20.64 -10.89
CA GLY A 525 32.77 -21.98 -11.24
C GLY A 525 31.37 -22.24 -10.68
N VAL A 526 31.23 -23.28 -9.89
CA VAL A 526 29.95 -23.68 -9.25
C VAL A 526 29.64 -22.94 -7.93
N HIS A 527 30.52 -22.04 -7.52
CA HIS A 527 30.42 -21.31 -6.24
C HIS A 527 30.00 -19.87 -6.46
N SER A 528 28.96 -19.41 -5.80
CA SER A 528 28.55 -18.00 -5.75
C SER A 528 28.52 -17.52 -4.30
N PHE A 529 29.16 -16.38 -4.06
CA PHE A 529 29.28 -15.72 -2.75
C PHE A 529 28.67 -14.33 -2.83
N ASP A 530 27.87 -13.96 -1.81
CA ASP A 530 27.39 -12.61 -1.56
C ASP A 530 27.55 -12.33 -0.06
N ALA A 531 28.58 -11.58 0.28
CA ALA A 531 28.90 -11.23 1.66
C ALA A 531 28.71 -9.74 1.89
N MET A 532 28.02 -9.38 2.99
CA MET A 532 27.80 -7.98 3.35
C MET A 532 28.09 -7.74 4.83
N VAL A 533 28.57 -6.53 5.13
CA VAL A 533 28.73 -6.00 6.50
C VAL A 533 28.29 -4.55 6.50
N GLY A 534 27.53 -4.16 7.52
CA GLY A 534 26.94 -2.84 7.55
C GLY A 534 26.63 -2.30 8.92
N TYR A 535 26.21 -1.05 8.90
CA TYR A 535 25.87 -0.22 10.03
C TYR A 535 24.52 0.45 9.76
N GLU A 536 23.70 0.59 10.80
CA GLU A 536 22.45 1.34 10.74
C GLU A 536 22.30 2.19 12.01
N TRP A 537 21.79 3.39 11.81
CA TRP A 537 21.42 4.32 12.86
C TRP A 537 20.02 4.85 12.59
N GLN A 538 19.19 4.91 13.65
CA GLN A 538 17.84 5.46 13.60
C GLN A 538 17.59 6.34 14.82
N HIS A 539 16.94 7.49 14.58
CA HIS A 539 16.49 8.42 15.59
C HIS A 539 14.99 8.60 15.48
N PHE A 540 14.29 8.40 16.56
CA PHE A 540 12.85 8.53 16.66
C PHE A 540 12.52 9.64 17.66
N HIS A 541 11.74 10.62 17.23
CA HIS A 541 11.22 11.67 18.09
C HIS A 541 9.72 11.84 17.85
N ARG A 542 8.96 11.88 18.93
CA ARG A 542 7.52 12.06 18.93
C ARG A 542 7.09 13.00 20.03
N LYS A 543 6.29 14.02 19.70
CA LYS A 543 5.72 14.98 20.63
C LYS A 543 4.21 15.00 20.49
N GLY A 544 3.50 14.93 21.61
CA GLY A 544 2.05 15.05 21.66
C GLY A 544 1.59 16.19 22.54
N HIS A 545 0.53 16.87 22.12
CA HIS A 545 -0.15 17.88 22.88
C HIS A 545 -1.65 17.69 22.75
N ASN A 546 -2.36 17.58 23.87
CA ASN A 546 -3.82 17.59 23.88
C ASN A 546 -4.36 18.71 24.75
N ARG A 547 -5.51 19.25 24.36
CA ARG A 547 -6.25 20.23 25.13
C ARG A 547 -7.73 19.99 24.91
N TYR A 548 -8.47 19.81 26.00
CA TYR A 548 -9.91 19.65 25.97
C TYR A 548 -10.56 20.61 26.96
N ALA A 549 -11.70 21.14 26.59
CA ALA A 549 -12.53 22.00 27.40
C ALA A 549 -14.00 21.62 27.18
N GLY A 550 -14.86 21.85 28.16
CA GLY A 550 -16.31 21.73 28.05
C GLY A 550 -16.98 22.91 28.77
N LEU A 551 -18.24 23.13 28.50
CA LEU A 551 -19.03 24.17 29.15
C LEU A 551 -19.85 23.56 30.29
N TYR A 552 -19.62 23.98 31.49
CA TYR A 552 -20.57 23.69 32.56
C TYR A 552 -21.75 24.69 32.50
N PRO A 553 -22.99 24.25 32.62
CA PRO A 553 -24.09 25.16 32.80
C PRO A 553 -23.82 26.04 34.05
N GLN A 554 -24.09 27.33 33.96
CA GLN A 554 -23.91 28.27 35.06
C GLN A 554 -24.75 27.89 36.32
N THR A 555 -25.73 27.02 36.12
CA THR A 555 -26.66 26.52 37.17
C THR A 555 -26.31 25.11 37.65
N ASN A 556 -25.09 24.64 37.44
CA ASN A 556 -24.72 23.28 37.89
C ASN A 556 -24.74 23.17 39.42
N ALA A 557 -25.74 22.48 39.99
CA ALA A 557 -25.91 22.30 41.42
C ALA A 557 -24.79 21.44 42.03
N VAL A 558 -24.09 20.58 41.24
CA VAL A 558 -23.00 19.72 41.71
C VAL A 558 -21.70 20.50 41.82
N ASN A 559 -21.48 21.50 40.95
CA ASN A 559 -20.28 22.35 40.94
C ASN A 559 -20.64 23.81 40.68
N PRO A 560 -21.42 24.47 41.60
CA PRO A 560 -21.86 25.84 41.38
C PRO A 560 -20.65 26.78 41.28
N GLY A 561 -20.60 27.57 40.19
CA GLY A 561 -19.57 28.58 39.98
C GLY A 561 -18.18 28.05 39.54
N LYS A 562 -18.04 26.76 39.21
CA LYS A 562 -16.82 26.26 38.59
C LYS A 562 -16.95 26.35 37.07
N GLU A 563 -16.20 27.27 36.49
CA GLU A 563 -15.86 27.18 35.10
C GLU A 563 -15.09 25.88 34.83
N TYR A 564 -15.33 25.27 33.70
CA TYR A 564 -14.59 24.07 33.29
C TYR A 564 -13.10 24.35 33.27
N SER A 565 -12.35 23.59 34.05
CA SER A 565 -10.88 23.64 34.00
C SER A 565 -10.40 22.91 32.76
N PRO A 566 -9.78 23.62 31.80
CA PRO A 566 -9.28 22.96 30.58
C PRO A 566 -8.20 21.92 30.96
N SER A 567 -8.38 20.69 30.47
CA SER A 567 -7.35 19.67 30.55
C SER A 567 -6.31 19.91 29.45
N SER A 568 -5.06 20.07 29.83
CA SER A 568 -3.94 20.17 28.90
C SER A 568 -2.82 19.22 29.31
N LYS A 569 -2.33 18.43 28.37
CA LYS A 569 -1.22 17.49 28.60
C LYS A 569 -0.26 17.55 27.43
N GLU A 570 1.01 17.73 27.77
CA GLU A 570 2.10 17.59 26.81
C GLU A 570 2.98 16.41 27.17
N TRP A 571 3.52 15.75 26.16
CA TRP A 571 4.47 14.66 26.29
C TRP A 571 5.41 14.63 25.11
N ALA A 572 6.61 14.15 25.33
CA ALA A 572 7.56 13.87 24.27
C ALA A 572 8.28 12.54 24.57
N SER A 573 8.64 11.84 23.51
CA SER A 573 9.48 10.65 23.59
C SER A 573 10.56 10.72 22.52
N GLU A 574 11.75 10.32 22.91
CA GLU A 574 12.91 10.28 22.03
C GLU A 574 13.68 8.99 22.27
N ASN A 575 14.09 8.35 21.21
CA ASN A 575 14.93 7.16 21.30
C ASN A 575 15.80 6.96 20.07
N PHE A 576 16.88 6.23 20.27
CA PHE A 576 17.88 5.89 19.26
C PHE A 576 18.04 4.39 19.15
N LEU A 577 18.26 3.92 17.93
CA LEU A 577 18.63 2.56 17.62
C LEU A 577 19.91 2.56 16.79
N VAL A 578 20.91 1.80 17.23
CA VAL A 578 22.18 1.61 16.53
C VAL A 578 22.36 0.12 16.27
N SER A 579 22.74 -0.25 15.07
CA SER A 579 22.85 -1.65 14.69
C SER A 579 24.07 -1.92 13.83
N PHE A 580 24.70 -3.08 14.08
CA PHE A 580 25.72 -3.65 13.23
C PHE A 580 25.21 -4.97 12.69
N PHE A 581 25.41 -5.23 11.40
CA PHE A 581 24.92 -6.45 10.78
C PHE A 581 25.90 -7.03 9.77
N GLY A 582 25.84 -8.33 9.61
CA GLY A 582 26.55 -9.05 8.56
C GLY A 582 25.68 -10.17 8.00
N ARG A 583 25.78 -10.41 6.70
CA ARG A 583 25.10 -11.49 5.99
C ARG A 583 26.04 -12.15 4.99
N LEU A 584 26.00 -13.46 4.95
CA LEU A 584 26.65 -14.28 3.94
C LEU A 584 25.60 -15.15 3.26
N ASN A 585 25.46 -15.00 1.95
CA ASN A 585 24.76 -15.93 1.10
C ASN A 585 25.80 -16.72 0.31
N TYR A 586 25.68 -18.03 0.30
CA TYR A 586 26.53 -18.93 -0.47
C TYR A 586 25.68 -19.91 -1.24
N THR A 587 25.92 -19.98 -2.54
CA THR A 587 25.22 -20.90 -3.45
C THR A 587 26.24 -21.86 -4.07
N LEU A 588 25.97 -23.15 -3.95
CA LEU A 588 26.78 -24.21 -4.53
C LEU A 588 26.00 -24.89 -5.66
N ALA A 589 26.59 -24.89 -6.87
CA ALA A 589 26.07 -25.55 -8.07
C ALA A 589 24.63 -25.15 -8.44
N ASP A 590 24.21 -23.92 -8.07
CA ASP A 590 22.85 -23.39 -8.20
C ASP A 590 21.75 -24.23 -7.53
N LYS A 591 22.12 -25.22 -6.71
CA LYS A 591 21.23 -26.18 -6.05
C LYS A 591 21.17 -26.02 -4.55
N TYR A 592 22.31 -25.80 -3.89
CA TYR A 592 22.42 -25.72 -2.44
C TYR A 592 22.67 -24.28 -2.02
N LEU A 593 21.74 -23.75 -1.25
CA LEU A 593 21.68 -22.34 -0.85
C LEU A 593 21.89 -22.24 0.65
N PHE A 594 22.85 -21.44 1.08
CA PHE A 594 23.13 -21.19 2.49
C PHE A 594 23.07 -19.69 2.76
N THR A 595 22.37 -19.30 3.80
CA THR A 595 22.33 -17.91 4.30
C THR A 595 22.66 -17.90 5.79
N ALA A 596 23.62 -17.07 6.17
CA ALA A 596 23.92 -16.78 7.57
C ALA A 596 23.83 -15.27 7.78
N THR A 597 23.10 -14.85 8.82
CA THR A 597 22.95 -13.44 9.19
C THR A 597 23.20 -13.27 10.68
N VAL A 598 23.96 -12.26 11.03
CA VAL A 598 24.12 -11.81 12.42
C VAL A 598 23.84 -10.32 12.47
N ARG A 599 22.96 -9.92 13.38
CA ARG A 599 22.69 -8.51 13.67
C ARG A 599 22.79 -8.25 15.15
N ARG A 600 23.35 -7.10 15.52
CA ARG A 600 23.45 -6.65 16.89
C ARG A 600 22.85 -5.26 17.01
N ASP A 601 21.74 -5.14 17.76
CA ASP A 601 20.98 -3.91 17.97
C ASP A 601 21.24 -3.34 19.37
N GLY A 602 21.51 -2.05 19.46
CA GLY A 602 21.59 -1.28 20.69
C GLY A 602 20.49 -0.23 20.74
N SER A 603 19.59 -0.32 21.73
CA SER A 603 18.47 0.62 21.88
C SER A 603 18.60 1.46 23.13
N SER A 604 18.38 2.78 23.00
CA SER A 604 18.38 3.71 24.14
C SER A 604 17.17 3.53 25.08
N ARG A 605 16.16 2.74 24.67
CA ARG A 605 14.98 2.42 25.49
C ARG A 605 15.28 1.53 26.69
N PHE A 606 16.42 0.81 26.66
CA PHE A 606 16.82 -0.12 27.71
C PHE A 606 17.90 0.46 28.59
N HIS A 607 17.97 -0.04 29.82
CA HIS A 607 19.07 0.30 30.75
C HIS A 607 20.43 -0.01 30.12
N LYS A 608 21.46 0.75 30.48
CA LYS A 608 22.81 0.67 29.88
C LYS A 608 23.38 -0.76 29.80
N ASP A 609 23.09 -1.60 30.79
CA ASP A 609 23.62 -2.97 30.91
C ASP A 609 22.85 -3.98 30.00
N HIS A 610 21.65 -3.60 29.47
CA HIS A 610 20.77 -4.46 28.67
C HIS A 610 20.41 -3.86 27.31
N ARG A 611 21.16 -2.84 26.86
CA ARG A 611 20.85 -2.13 25.59
C ARG A 611 21.05 -2.96 24.33
N TRP A 612 21.94 -3.96 24.40
CA TRP A 612 22.39 -4.71 23.24
C TRP A 612 21.75 -6.09 23.15
N GLY A 613 21.07 -6.35 22.03
CA GLY A 613 20.56 -7.65 21.64
C GLY A 613 21.29 -8.18 20.42
N THR A 614 21.53 -9.50 20.35
CA THR A 614 22.14 -10.14 19.18
C THR A 614 21.14 -11.12 18.56
N PHE A 615 20.98 -11.03 17.25
CA PHE A 615 19.97 -11.74 16.45
C PHE A 615 20.67 -12.57 15.36
N PRO A 616 21.14 -13.79 15.66
CA PRO A 616 21.68 -14.70 14.67
C PRO A 616 20.56 -15.40 13.89
N SER A 617 20.80 -15.69 12.61
CA SER A 617 19.94 -16.55 11.80
C SER A 617 20.74 -17.36 10.79
N PHE A 618 20.24 -18.56 10.48
CA PHE A 618 20.79 -19.46 9.49
C PHE A 618 19.65 -20.01 8.65
N ALA A 619 19.87 -20.15 7.34
CA ALA A 619 18.93 -20.81 6.46
C ALA A 619 19.67 -21.69 5.45
N PHE A 620 19.05 -22.80 5.11
CA PHE A 620 19.48 -23.74 4.09
C PHE A 620 18.34 -23.96 3.10
N GLY A 621 18.66 -23.93 1.82
CA GLY A 621 17.73 -24.26 0.73
C GLY A 621 18.34 -25.31 -0.17
N TRP A 622 17.55 -26.31 -0.55
CA TRP A 622 17.95 -27.34 -1.52
C TRP A 622 16.92 -27.40 -2.64
N LYS A 623 17.35 -27.03 -3.86
CA LYS A 623 16.56 -27.13 -5.08
C LYS A 623 16.55 -28.58 -5.55
N MET A 624 15.67 -29.41 -5.00
CA MET A 624 15.63 -30.84 -5.25
C MET A 624 15.25 -31.17 -6.70
N LYS A 625 14.44 -30.31 -7.36
CA LYS A 625 14.07 -30.47 -8.77
C LYS A 625 15.29 -30.44 -9.70
N GLU A 626 16.36 -29.73 -9.33
CA GLU A 626 17.59 -29.62 -10.09
C GLU A 626 18.51 -30.84 -9.98
N GLU A 627 18.17 -31.81 -9.12
CA GLU A 627 18.92 -33.04 -8.97
C GLU A 627 18.63 -34.03 -10.11
N GLY A 628 19.65 -34.78 -10.51
CA GLY A 628 19.54 -35.72 -11.64
C GLY A 628 18.42 -36.75 -11.51
N PHE A 629 18.00 -37.10 -10.29
CA PHE A 629 16.91 -38.04 -10.05
C PHE A 629 15.49 -37.42 -10.13
N LEU A 630 15.36 -36.08 -10.14
CA LEU A 630 14.08 -35.38 -10.25
C LEU A 630 14.00 -34.47 -11.48
N LYS A 631 15.12 -34.15 -12.12
CA LYS A 631 15.19 -33.16 -13.19
C LYS A 631 14.23 -33.49 -14.34
N ASP A 632 14.14 -34.77 -14.71
CA ASP A 632 13.39 -35.25 -15.87
C ASP A 632 11.95 -35.72 -15.48
N VAL A 633 11.49 -35.43 -14.27
CA VAL A 633 10.11 -35.75 -13.81
C VAL A 633 9.16 -34.63 -14.21
N ASP A 634 8.47 -34.73 -15.34
CA ASP A 634 7.57 -33.69 -15.90
C ASP A 634 6.39 -33.36 -15.00
N ALA A 635 5.91 -34.31 -14.20
CA ALA A 635 4.82 -34.09 -13.25
C ALA A 635 5.18 -33.14 -12.08
N LEU A 636 6.48 -32.81 -11.93
CA LEU A 636 6.99 -31.95 -10.87
C LEU A 636 7.64 -30.71 -11.47
N SER A 637 6.98 -29.56 -11.37
CA SER A 637 7.49 -28.28 -11.91
C SER A 637 8.62 -27.70 -11.06
N ASP A 638 8.49 -27.76 -9.72
CA ASP A 638 9.51 -27.27 -8.78
C ASP A 638 9.42 -28.06 -7.46
N MET A 639 10.59 -28.35 -6.84
CA MET A 639 10.65 -28.93 -5.50
C MET A 639 11.85 -28.39 -4.75
N LYS A 640 11.59 -27.68 -3.65
CA LYS A 640 12.61 -27.05 -2.82
C LYS A 640 12.41 -27.32 -1.34
N LEU A 641 13.42 -27.89 -0.70
CA LEU A 641 13.49 -28.01 0.75
C LEU A 641 14.12 -26.76 1.35
N ARG A 642 13.50 -26.21 2.39
CA ARG A 642 14.02 -25.05 3.13
C ARG A 642 14.03 -25.31 4.62
N LEU A 643 15.16 -25.08 5.26
CA LEU A 643 15.35 -25.12 6.71
C LEU A 643 15.84 -23.76 7.18
N GLY A 644 15.26 -23.22 8.22
CA GLY A 644 15.66 -21.91 8.74
C GLY A 644 15.62 -21.88 10.26
N TYR A 645 16.61 -21.23 10.82
CA TYR A 645 16.70 -20.88 12.24
C TYR A 645 16.96 -19.40 12.37
N GLY A 646 16.30 -18.73 13.33
CA GLY A 646 16.55 -17.33 13.59
C GLY A 646 16.05 -16.90 14.96
N VAL A 647 16.74 -15.92 15.53
CA VAL A 647 16.36 -15.23 16.76
C VAL A 647 15.84 -13.86 16.37
N SER A 648 14.56 -13.60 16.62
CA SER A 648 13.90 -12.31 16.31
C SER A 648 13.44 -11.56 17.55
N GLN A 649 13.53 -12.20 18.72
CA GLN A 649 13.27 -11.62 20.04
C GLN A 649 14.35 -12.09 21.01
N VAL A 650 14.46 -11.47 22.18
CA VAL A 650 15.41 -11.86 23.23
C VAL A 650 15.16 -13.28 23.76
N SER A 651 14.08 -13.94 23.38
CA SER A 651 13.83 -15.35 23.66
C SER A 651 14.36 -16.24 22.54
N LYS A 652 15.22 -17.18 22.87
CA LYS A 652 15.76 -18.19 21.95
C LYS A 652 14.63 -19.10 21.47
N ILE A 653 14.40 -19.15 20.18
CA ILE A 653 13.35 -19.98 19.60
C ILE A 653 13.91 -20.76 18.41
N LEU A 654 13.97 -22.09 18.50
CA LEU A 654 14.30 -23.04 17.42
C LEU A 654 13.03 -23.42 16.68
N VAL A 655 12.99 -23.31 15.36
CA VAL A 655 11.83 -23.66 14.54
C VAL A 655 12.18 -24.79 13.59
N LEU A 656 11.69 -25.96 13.91
CA LEU A 656 11.53 -27.10 12.99
C LEU A 656 10.06 -27.11 12.51
N THR A 657 9.76 -26.86 11.26
CA THR A 657 8.43 -27.12 10.71
C THR A 657 8.45 -28.40 9.88
N THR A 658 7.97 -29.45 10.46
CA THR A 658 7.30 -30.54 9.76
C THR A 658 5.81 -30.21 9.66
N PRO A 659 5.10 -30.55 8.57
CA PRO A 659 3.70 -30.18 8.38
C PRO A 659 2.69 -30.99 9.20
N ILE A 660 3.09 -31.71 10.24
CA ILE A 660 2.17 -32.52 11.05
C ILE A 660 2.43 -32.30 12.53
N LEU A 661 1.49 -31.59 13.15
CA LEU A 661 1.02 -31.53 14.54
C LEU A 661 0.98 -30.13 15.14
N PRO A 662 -0.21 -29.68 15.57
CA PRO A 662 -0.34 -28.45 16.30
C PRO A 662 -0.24 -28.76 17.78
N LEU A 663 0.88 -28.56 18.42
CA LEU A 663 0.97 -28.34 19.87
C LEU A 663 2.44 -28.17 20.26
N ILE A 664 2.69 -27.03 20.82
CA ILE A 664 3.89 -26.48 21.45
C ILE A 664 4.48 -25.34 20.61
N ARG A 665 4.14 -24.13 21.01
CA ARG A 665 4.84 -22.91 20.59
C ARG A 665 6.26 -22.98 21.14
N PRO A 666 7.21 -22.90 20.33
CA PRO A 666 7.90 -21.71 19.90
C PRO A 666 8.52 -21.84 18.51
N ALA A 667 9.02 -20.77 18.03
CA ALA A 667 9.96 -20.60 16.94
C ALA A 667 9.76 -21.43 15.66
N ARG A 668 9.96 -20.83 14.53
CA ARG A 668 9.43 -21.32 13.26
C ARG A 668 10.53 -21.81 12.33
N THR A 669 10.56 -23.10 12.05
CA THR A 669 11.20 -23.67 10.87
C THR A 669 10.12 -23.91 9.81
N THR A 670 10.30 -23.49 8.59
CA THR A 670 9.35 -23.77 7.51
C THR A 670 9.94 -24.83 6.60
N LEU A 671 9.39 -26.05 6.65
CA LEU A 671 9.56 -27.01 5.59
C LEU A 671 8.51 -26.68 4.54
N THR A 672 8.92 -26.24 3.36
CA THR A 672 8.00 -26.03 2.24
C THR A 672 8.35 -27.03 1.16
N ILE A 673 7.42 -27.98 0.93
CA ILE A 673 7.44 -28.88 -0.23
C ILE A 673 6.45 -28.26 -1.22
N ARG A 674 6.93 -27.91 -2.39
CA ARG A 674 6.12 -27.52 -3.55
C ARG A 674 6.30 -28.53 -4.63
#